data_424e13023f4504112ce0ce3e13bd473f
#
_entry.id   424e13023f4504112ce0ce3e13bd473f
#
_cell.length_a   1.000
_cell.length_b   1.000
_cell.length_c   1.000
_cell.angle_alpha   90.00
_cell.angle_beta   90.00
_cell.angle_gamma   90.00
#
_symmetry.space_group_name_H-M   'P 1'
#
loop_
_entity.id
_entity.type
_entity.pdbx_description
1 polymer ?
#
loop_
_entity_poly.entity_id
_entity_poly.type
_entity_poly.pdbx_seq_one_letter_code
_entity_poly.pdbx_strand_id
1 'polypeptide(L)'
;MHAERHTSLGARLAAVATTLALLTAGAAVAVTGQVAAAPPAAAVDNGLARTPQMGFNNWNSTHCRAEFNEAMVKGIADVFVSQGLKDAGYTYVNIDDCWALPQRDASGNLVPDPVRFPNGIKAVADYVHSKGLKFGIYSSAGTKTCDVQGFPGGLGHEQQDADLWASWGVDYLKYDNCNNTGADAKQRYTAMANALKATGRPILYSICEWGENQPWNWAADVGNSWRTTGDISDSWSSMIGIAHQNQGLAPYAKPGAWNDPDMLEVGNGGMTDTEYRTHFSLWAQMAAPLLIGSDLRSASPATLAILKNTDVIAVDQDGLGKQGTVVSSSGGLVVMSKPLADGSRSVTLTNETNSAKTISTTVEAIGIGGASSYALKDLWSKQTGTTTGTISASVPAHGTVMYRVTPGAPVPPPAGIQQVSDLPWTSAINGWGPVERDRSNGEQTAGDGRTLTVNGTAYAKGLGTHAASEITYYLGGSCRSFTVDVGVDDESTAGGSVVFRVYRDTALVADSGVRTASDPPKRLSADLTGGTKLRLVVTDGGDGIDYDHADWADAKLVCGSGPAAGNHALSGLTWTSAANGWGPVERDRSNGEKAAGDGRTLTVNGTAYARGLGTHAASDITYYLGGGCTRLTATVGIDDESGGTNGSVVFQIYRDGTKAADSGRLTGADAARPITADLTGGLELRLVVTDGGDGIDYDHADWASPTLTCG
;
A
#
# COMPACT_ATOMS: atom_id res chain seq x y z
N MET A 1 -53.44 32.57 -32.41
CA MET A 1 -53.50 33.74 -33.34
C MET A 1 -52.09 33.92 -33.88
N HIS A 2 -52.01 33.62 -35.12
CA HIS A 2 -51.16 34.16 -36.20
C HIS A 2 -49.60 34.07 -35.94
N ALA A 3 -48.85 33.20 -36.62
CA ALA A 3 -48.60 33.08 -38.07
C ALA A 3 -47.93 34.37 -38.62
N GLU A 4 -46.89 34.36 -39.33
CA GLU A 4 -46.33 33.70 -40.53
C GLU A 4 -44.95 34.32 -40.82
N ARG A 5 -43.99 33.55 -41.31
CA ARG A 5 -43.55 33.35 -42.71
C ARG A 5 -42.78 34.52 -43.33
N HIS A 6 -41.68 34.35 -43.95
CA HIS A 6 -41.28 33.97 -45.29
C HIS A 6 -39.79 34.36 -45.54
N THR A 7 -38.98 33.42 -46.00
CA THR A 7 -38.40 33.27 -47.37
C THR A 7 -37.52 34.42 -47.90
N SER A 8 -36.46 34.32 -48.66
CA SER A 8 -35.81 33.26 -49.49
C SER A 8 -34.70 33.89 -50.33
N LEU A 9 -33.90 33.04 -50.95
CA LEU A 9 -33.11 33.21 -52.20
C LEU A 9 -31.87 34.12 -52.10
N GLY A 10 -30.74 33.79 -52.62
CA GLY A 10 -30.27 32.83 -53.59
C GLY A 10 -29.20 33.40 -54.50
N ALA A 11 -28.34 32.52 -54.93
CA ALA A 11 -27.65 32.50 -56.24
C ALA A 11 -26.26 33.09 -56.40
N ARG A 12 -25.26 32.21 -56.56
CA ARG A 12 -24.50 31.88 -57.78
C ARG A 12 -23.44 32.86 -58.28
N LEU A 13 -22.22 32.36 -58.47
CA LEU A 13 -21.44 32.14 -59.72
C LEU A 13 -19.97 31.96 -59.30
N ALA A 14 -19.31 30.85 -59.45
CA ALA A 14 -18.76 30.15 -60.59
C ALA A 14 -17.37 30.67 -61.06
N ALA A 15 -16.40 29.81 -60.87
CA ALA A 15 -15.28 29.39 -61.75
C ALA A 15 -14.14 30.34 -62.08
N VAL A 16 -12.90 29.90 -61.91
CA VAL A 16 -12.02 29.40 -63.00
C VAL A 16 -10.80 28.71 -62.36
N ALA A 17 -10.46 27.54 -62.89
CA ALA A 17 -9.32 26.74 -62.59
C ALA A 17 -8.02 27.27 -63.23
N THR A 18 -6.88 27.05 -62.59
CA THR A 18 -5.63 26.79 -63.30
C THR A 18 -4.73 25.83 -62.49
N THR A 19 -4.41 24.71 -63.10
CA THR A 19 -3.51 23.65 -62.70
C THR A 19 -2.07 24.08 -62.61
N LEU A 20 -1.35 23.70 -61.55
CA LEU A 20 0.08 23.42 -61.62
C LEU A 20 0.43 22.33 -60.64
N ALA A 21 0.86 21.17 -61.20
CA ALA A 21 1.34 20.02 -60.46
C ALA A 21 2.76 20.25 -59.97
N LEU A 22 3.03 20.03 -58.70
CA LEU A 22 4.37 19.78 -58.18
C LEU A 22 4.28 18.67 -57.16
N LEU A 23 4.92 17.54 -57.46
CA LEU A 23 5.15 16.45 -56.55
C LEU A 23 6.02 16.90 -55.37
N THR A 24 5.52 16.72 -54.13
CA THR A 24 6.38 16.60 -52.97
C THR A 24 5.81 15.51 -52.08
N ALA A 25 6.65 14.53 -51.79
CA ALA A 25 6.37 13.45 -50.86
C ALA A 25 6.08 14.01 -49.44
N GLY A 26 4.83 13.89 -49.03
CA GLY A 26 4.41 14.25 -47.64
C GLY A 26 4.56 13.02 -46.76
N ALA A 27 5.54 13.04 -45.86
CA ALA A 27 5.58 12.13 -44.73
C ALA A 27 4.41 12.49 -43.80
N ALA A 28 3.47 11.56 -43.64
CA ALA A 28 2.43 11.66 -42.64
C ALA A 28 3.06 11.50 -41.24
N VAL A 29 3.26 12.57 -40.53
CA VAL A 29 3.56 12.56 -39.10
C VAL A 29 2.24 12.26 -38.38
N ALA A 30 2.08 11.03 -37.95
CA ALA A 30 1.05 10.67 -36.97
C ALA A 30 1.39 11.38 -35.65
N VAL A 31 0.72 12.48 -35.34
CA VAL A 31 0.73 13.08 -34.01
C VAL A 31 -0.09 12.15 -33.13
N THR A 32 0.58 11.19 -32.47
CA THR A 32 0.01 10.50 -31.33
C THR A 32 -0.07 11.53 -30.21
N GLY A 33 -1.27 12.05 -29.97
CA GLY A 33 -1.55 12.83 -28.77
C GLY A 33 -1.31 11.95 -27.55
N GLN A 34 -0.15 12.11 -26.92
CA GLN A 34 0.00 11.68 -25.54
C GLN A 34 -0.92 12.58 -24.70
N VAL A 35 -2.04 12.06 -24.26
CA VAL A 35 -2.76 12.62 -23.13
C VAL A 35 -1.82 12.43 -21.95
N ALA A 36 -1.04 13.45 -21.64
CA ALA A 36 -0.31 13.51 -20.40
C ALA A 36 -1.38 13.45 -19.30
N ALA A 37 -1.37 12.39 -18.51
CA ALA A 37 -2.12 12.36 -17.25
C ALA A 37 -1.76 13.66 -16.53
N ALA A 38 -2.76 14.42 -16.10
CA ALA A 38 -2.53 15.62 -15.31
C ALA A 38 -1.66 15.19 -14.12
N PRO A 39 -0.53 15.86 -13.86
CA PRO A 39 0.26 15.55 -12.68
C PRO A 39 -0.66 15.66 -11.47
N PRO A 40 -0.55 14.75 -10.46
CA PRO A 40 -1.29 14.90 -9.22
C PRO A 40 -1.10 16.33 -8.73
N ALA A 41 -2.18 16.99 -8.29
CA ALA A 41 -2.18 18.37 -7.85
C ALA A 41 -0.94 18.61 -7.00
N ALA A 42 -0.04 19.48 -7.45
CA ALA A 42 1.20 19.76 -6.75
C ALA A 42 0.83 20.44 -5.43
N ALA A 43 1.42 19.98 -4.30
CA ALA A 43 1.38 20.75 -3.05
C ALA A 43 1.84 22.18 -3.34
N VAL A 44 1.41 23.16 -2.52
CA VAL A 44 1.88 24.55 -2.69
C VAL A 44 3.41 24.53 -2.81
N ASP A 45 3.91 24.90 -3.99
CA ASP A 45 5.34 24.77 -4.31
C ASP A 45 6.11 26.01 -3.83
N ASN A 46 6.26 26.08 -2.49
CA ASN A 46 7.08 27.09 -1.83
C ASN A 46 8.40 26.50 -1.26
N GLY A 47 8.68 25.21 -1.54
CA GLY A 47 9.87 24.50 -1.08
C GLY A 47 9.89 24.16 0.40
N LEU A 48 8.81 24.46 1.16
CA LEU A 48 8.73 24.26 2.62
C LEU A 48 8.02 22.95 2.95
N ALA A 49 8.13 22.53 4.23
CA ALA A 49 7.47 21.36 4.79
C ALA A 49 7.63 20.08 3.94
N ARG A 50 8.83 19.84 3.40
CA ARG A 50 9.11 18.60 2.64
C ARG A 50 8.94 17.35 3.51
N THR A 51 9.12 17.50 4.82
CA THR A 51 8.69 16.60 5.89
C THR A 51 7.80 17.40 6.84
N PRO A 52 6.99 16.77 7.71
CA PRO A 52 6.14 17.48 8.67
C PRO A 52 6.95 18.47 9.50
N GLN A 53 6.42 19.66 9.75
CA GLN A 53 7.09 20.67 10.55
C GLN A 53 7.20 20.24 12.01
N MET A 54 8.35 20.57 12.63
CA MET A 54 8.65 20.31 14.03
C MET A 54 8.93 21.63 14.77
N GLY A 55 8.31 21.84 15.91
CA GLY A 55 8.46 23.10 16.64
C GLY A 55 7.72 23.13 17.95
N PHE A 56 7.41 24.34 18.38
CA PHE A 56 6.68 24.67 19.59
C PHE A 56 5.55 25.66 19.27
N ASN A 57 4.45 25.59 20.03
CA ASN A 57 3.42 26.60 20.08
C ASN A 57 2.97 26.77 21.54
N ASN A 58 2.78 28.01 22.00
CA ASN A 58 2.52 28.29 23.41
C ASN A 58 1.08 28.07 23.88
N TRP A 59 0.11 27.89 22.96
CA TRP A 59 -1.31 27.95 23.31
C TRP A 59 -1.68 27.03 24.48
N ASN A 60 -1.42 25.72 24.34
CA ASN A 60 -1.83 24.72 25.32
C ASN A 60 -1.13 24.87 26.67
N SER A 61 0.07 25.46 26.71
CA SER A 61 0.80 25.73 27.96
C SER A 61 0.43 27.03 28.63
N THR A 62 0.15 28.11 27.90
CA THR A 62 0.00 29.44 28.50
C THR A 62 -1.31 30.12 28.18
N HIS A 63 -1.99 29.78 27.06
CA HIS A 63 -3.10 30.57 26.55
C HIS A 63 -2.76 32.09 26.57
N CYS A 64 -3.69 32.93 26.93
CA CYS A 64 -3.50 34.39 27.09
C CYS A 64 -3.03 34.82 28.48
N ARG A 65 -2.55 33.89 29.31
CA ARG A 65 -2.04 34.25 30.67
C ARG A 65 -0.80 35.16 30.59
N ALA A 66 -0.46 35.80 31.69
CA ALA A 66 0.64 36.76 31.80
C ALA A 66 2.03 36.13 31.51
N GLU A 67 2.16 34.82 31.70
CA GLU A 67 3.37 34.05 31.39
C GLU A 67 3.70 34.05 29.93
N PHE A 68 2.71 34.22 29.03
CA PHE A 68 2.91 34.42 27.63
C PHE A 68 3.46 35.82 27.36
N ASN A 69 4.77 35.94 27.19
CA ASN A 69 5.49 37.17 26.96
C ASN A 69 6.83 36.94 26.25
N GLU A 70 7.53 38.03 25.90
CA GLU A 70 8.82 38.00 25.22
C GLU A 70 9.88 37.12 25.92
N ALA A 71 9.94 37.19 27.26
CA ALA A 71 10.92 36.43 28.06
C ALA A 71 10.65 34.93 27.97
N MET A 72 9.37 34.54 27.98
CA MET A 72 8.95 33.14 27.79
C MET A 72 9.38 32.61 26.43
N VAL A 73 9.07 33.32 25.35
CA VAL A 73 9.42 32.88 23.96
C VAL A 73 10.92 32.73 23.76
N LYS A 74 11.70 33.72 24.28
CA LYS A 74 13.18 33.64 24.25
C LYS A 74 13.69 32.48 25.09
N GLY A 75 13.08 32.20 26.23
CA GLY A 75 13.42 31.06 27.10
C GLY A 75 13.17 29.71 26.40
N ILE A 76 12.08 29.57 25.65
CA ILE A 76 11.83 28.35 24.83
C ILE A 76 12.92 28.19 23.76
N ALA A 77 13.30 29.25 23.06
CA ALA A 77 14.37 29.20 22.07
C ALA A 77 15.72 28.77 22.70
N ASP A 78 16.02 29.25 23.91
CA ASP A 78 17.19 28.83 24.68
C ASP A 78 17.13 27.34 25.07
N VAL A 79 15.96 26.85 25.48
CA VAL A 79 15.74 25.44 25.84
C VAL A 79 15.89 24.54 24.59
N PHE A 80 15.43 24.97 23.44
CA PHE A 80 15.60 24.21 22.21
C PHE A 80 17.08 23.90 21.91
N VAL A 81 17.95 24.89 22.15
CA VAL A 81 19.39 24.71 21.97
C VAL A 81 20.00 23.94 23.15
N SER A 82 19.76 24.38 24.38
CA SER A 82 20.44 23.84 25.56
C SER A 82 20.03 22.41 25.91
N GLN A 83 18.80 22.00 25.58
CA GLN A 83 18.31 20.65 25.83
C GLN A 83 18.42 19.73 24.59
N GLY A 84 18.98 20.21 23.47
CA GLY A 84 19.20 19.41 22.27
C GLY A 84 17.94 19.12 21.45
N LEU A 85 16.86 19.87 21.62
CA LEU A 85 15.65 19.75 20.79
C LEU A 85 15.90 20.21 19.36
N LYS A 86 16.70 21.27 19.18
CA LYS A 86 17.14 21.71 17.86
C LYS A 86 17.89 20.61 17.11
N ASP A 87 18.80 19.90 17.78
CA ASP A 87 19.57 18.80 17.21
C ASP A 87 18.68 17.58 16.89
N ALA A 88 17.55 17.43 17.61
CA ALA A 88 16.54 16.43 17.33
C ALA A 88 15.62 16.77 16.13
N GLY A 89 15.72 18.00 15.58
CA GLY A 89 14.99 18.44 14.41
C GLY A 89 13.93 19.52 14.64
N TYR A 90 13.67 19.93 15.87
CA TYR A 90 12.70 21.01 16.16
C TYR A 90 13.29 22.37 15.76
N THR A 91 12.60 23.08 14.87
CA THR A 91 13.12 24.31 14.27
C THR A 91 12.23 25.51 14.48
N TYR A 92 10.94 25.35 14.67
CA TYR A 92 9.99 26.46 14.79
C TYR A 92 9.68 26.79 16.24
N VAL A 93 9.69 28.09 16.58
CA VAL A 93 9.20 28.64 17.85
C VAL A 93 8.06 29.57 17.49
N ASN A 94 6.83 29.10 17.66
CA ASN A 94 5.63 29.82 17.24
C ASN A 94 4.93 30.44 18.45
N ILE A 95 4.46 31.67 18.29
CA ILE A 95 3.50 32.31 19.21
C ILE A 95 2.09 32.16 18.68
N ASP A 96 1.14 31.95 19.59
CA ASP A 96 -0.29 31.82 19.31
C ASP A 96 -1.04 33.14 19.61
N ASP A 97 -2.34 33.10 19.82
CA ASP A 97 -3.20 34.27 20.03
C ASP A 97 -2.75 35.19 21.21
N CYS A 98 -3.30 36.36 21.32
CA CYS A 98 -3.05 37.35 22.40
C CYS A 98 -1.69 38.07 22.36
N TRP A 99 -0.98 38.03 21.24
CA TRP A 99 0.28 38.77 21.07
C TRP A 99 0.08 40.25 20.67
N ALA A 100 -1.09 40.57 20.08
CA ALA A 100 -1.43 41.92 19.59
C ALA A 100 -2.30 42.69 20.55
N LEU A 101 -2.40 44.00 20.36
CA LEU A 101 -3.43 44.84 20.98
C LEU A 101 -4.81 44.58 20.38
N PRO A 102 -5.91 44.87 21.11
CA PRO A 102 -7.28 44.66 20.63
C PRO A 102 -7.70 45.52 19.44
N GLN A 103 -6.87 46.49 19.06
CA GLN A 103 -7.14 47.40 17.94
C GLN A 103 -5.89 47.58 17.09
N ARG A 104 -6.11 47.72 15.78
CA ARG A 104 -5.08 48.11 14.81
C ARG A 104 -4.71 49.59 15.01
N ASP A 105 -3.53 50.01 14.56
CA ASP A 105 -3.12 51.41 14.59
C ASP A 105 -3.90 52.25 13.54
N ALA A 106 -3.64 53.54 13.49
CA ALA A 106 -4.30 54.49 12.60
C ALA A 106 -4.01 54.16 11.09
N SER A 107 -2.96 53.39 10.80
CA SER A 107 -2.61 52.91 9.46
C SER A 107 -3.21 51.53 9.15
N GLY A 108 -3.93 50.93 10.09
CA GLY A 108 -4.53 49.62 9.95
C GLY A 108 -3.59 48.44 10.27
N ASN A 109 -2.39 48.67 10.81
CA ASN A 109 -1.44 47.61 11.15
C ASN A 109 -1.80 46.95 12.50
N LEU A 110 -1.48 45.68 12.62
CA LEU A 110 -1.47 44.97 13.91
C LEU A 110 -0.36 45.55 14.78
N VAL A 111 -0.68 45.74 16.07
CA VAL A 111 0.23 46.35 17.06
C VAL A 111 0.58 45.29 18.09
N PRO A 112 1.85 44.94 18.32
CA PRO A 112 2.25 44.06 19.41
C PRO A 112 1.85 44.66 20.77
N ASP A 113 1.37 43.82 21.69
CA ASP A 113 1.09 44.23 23.07
C ASP A 113 2.40 44.67 23.74
N PRO A 114 2.57 45.96 24.11
CA PRO A 114 3.83 46.46 24.66
C PRO A 114 4.12 45.97 26.08
N VAL A 115 3.14 45.38 26.77
CA VAL A 115 3.34 44.76 28.09
C VAL A 115 3.94 43.38 27.91
N ARG A 116 3.45 42.61 26.92
CA ARG A 116 3.95 41.26 26.61
C ARG A 116 5.24 41.30 25.80
N PHE A 117 5.32 42.19 24.84
CA PHE A 117 6.42 42.32 23.86
C PHE A 117 6.96 43.74 23.81
N PRO A 118 7.64 44.20 24.90
CA PRO A 118 8.08 45.60 25.02
C PRO A 118 9.08 46.01 23.93
N ASN A 119 9.81 45.05 23.33
CA ASN A 119 10.75 45.31 22.23
C ASN A 119 10.14 45.02 20.85
N GLY A 120 8.86 44.66 20.81
CA GLY A 120 8.14 44.30 19.58
C GLY A 120 8.46 42.91 19.06
N ILE A 121 7.62 42.41 18.13
CA ILE A 121 7.73 41.04 17.59
C ILE A 121 9.00 40.83 16.77
N LYS A 122 9.45 41.86 16.04
CA LYS A 122 10.71 41.75 15.28
C LYS A 122 11.91 41.41 16.17
N ALA A 123 12.02 42.01 17.35
CA ALA A 123 13.11 41.72 18.30
C ALA A 123 13.06 40.27 18.82
N VAL A 124 11.86 39.70 18.95
CA VAL A 124 11.68 38.28 19.32
C VAL A 124 12.10 37.39 18.15
N ALA A 125 11.67 37.68 16.94
CA ALA A 125 12.05 36.93 15.73
C ALA A 125 13.59 36.95 15.53
N ASP A 126 14.21 38.12 15.63
CA ASP A 126 15.67 38.26 15.53
C ASP A 126 16.40 37.43 16.60
N TYR A 127 15.87 37.38 17.84
CA TYR A 127 16.43 36.54 18.90
C TYR A 127 16.34 35.05 18.58
N VAL A 128 15.16 34.59 18.16
CA VAL A 128 14.94 33.20 17.73
C VAL A 128 15.86 32.83 16.58
N HIS A 129 16.01 33.68 15.59
CA HIS A 129 16.94 33.51 14.47
C HIS A 129 18.39 33.46 14.94
N SER A 130 18.79 34.25 15.93
CA SER A 130 20.14 34.21 16.49
C SER A 130 20.52 32.85 17.10
N LYS A 131 19.52 32.02 17.47
CA LYS A 131 19.69 30.63 17.92
C LYS A 131 19.71 29.62 16.74
N GLY A 132 19.56 30.11 15.49
CA GLY A 132 19.44 29.28 14.30
C GLY A 132 18.11 28.51 14.26
N LEU A 133 17.07 29.09 14.82
CA LEU A 133 15.68 28.63 14.83
C LEU A 133 14.83 29.51 13.92
N LYS A 134 13.60 29.15 13.69
CA LYS A 134 12.59 29.89 12.90
C LYS A 134 11.48 30.39 13.79
N PHE A 135 10.93 31.56 13.48
CA PHE A 135 9.88 32.19 14.27
C PHE A 135 8.53 32.15 13.56
N GLY A 136 7.47 31.74 14.28
CA GLY A 136 6.11 31.71 13.77
C GLY A 136 5.15 32.61 14.54
N ILE A 137 4.06 32.98 13.87
CA ILE A 137 3.02 33.88 14.40
C ILE A 137 1.62 33.29 14.14
N TYR A 138 0.61 33.86 14.82
CA TYR A 138 -0.78 33.49 14.73
C TYR A 138 -1.67 34.65 14.29
N SER A 139 -2.73 34.33 13.54
CA SER A 139 -3.87 35.19 13.28
C SER A 139 -5.09 34.33 12.92
N SER A 140 -6.20 34.94 12.47
CA SER A 140 -7.41 34.24 12.05
C SER A 140 -7.90 34.72 10.69
N ALA A 141 -8.45 33.81 9.90
CA ALA A 141 -9.13 34.05 8.61
C ALA A 141 -10.52 34.70 8.80
N GLY A 142 -10.72 35.40 9.86
CA GLY A 142 -11.93 36.14 10.20
C GLY A 142 -11.64 37.59 10.59
N THR A 143 -12.66 38.30 11.02
CA THR A 143 -12.54 39.71 11.45
C THR A 143 -11.86 39.85 12.82
N LYS A 144 -11.86 38.77 13.60
CA LYS A 144 -11.22 38.67 14.92
C LYS A 144 -10.59 37.31 15.13
N THR A 145 -9.65 37.22 16.08
CA THR A 145 -9.05 35.95 16.52
C THR A 145 -10.01 35.16 17.43
N CYS A 146 -9.57 34.01 17.91
CA CYS A 146 -10.42 33.08 18.68
C CYS A 146 -10.58 33.44 20.16
N ASP A 147 -9.62 34.12 20.75
CA ASP A 147 -9.73 34.51 22.16
C ASP A 147 -10.94 35.41 22.40
N VAL A 148 -11.55 35.24 23.56
CA VAL A 148 -12.78 35.99 23.97
C VAL A 148 -12.58 37.52 23.99
N GLN A 149 -11.35 38.00 24.13
CA GLN A 149 -11.02 39.42 24.03
C GLN A 149 -11.18 39.94 22.58
N GLY A 150 -11.08 39.05 21.57
CA GLY A 150 -11.35 39.35 20.19
C GLY A 150 -10.34 40.28 19.53
N PHE A 151 -9.08 39.89 19.48
CA PHE A 151 -8.03 40.63 18.78
C PHE A 151 -8.30 40.74 17.28
N PRO A 152 -7.72 41.69 16.55
CA PRO A 152 -7.99 41.85 15.13
C PRO A 152 -7.53 40.62 14.33
N GLY A 153 -8.44 40.06 13.50
CA GLY A 153 -8.12 39.01 12.54
C GLY A 153 -7.67 39.59 11.18
N GLY A 154 -7.29 38.72 10.26
CA GLY A 154 -6.70 39.09 8.98
C GLY A 154 -7.69 39.29 7.83
N LEU A 155 -9.00 38.97 8.00
CA LEU A 155 -9.99 39.06 6.95
C LEU A 155 -10.14 40.51 6.44
N GLY A 156 -9.84 40.75 5.14
CA GLY A 156 -9.81 42.07 4.52
C GLY A 156 -8.52 42.87 4.74
N HIS A 157 -7.51 42.29 5.42
CA HIS A 157 -6.20 42.87 5.68
C HIS A 157 -5.04 41.95 5.28
N GLU A 158 -5.31 40.90 4.49
CA GLU A 158 -4.38 39.78 4.26
C GLU A 158 -3.02 40.27 3.75
N GLN A 159 -3.00 41.14 2.76
CA GLN A 159 -1.73 41.65 2.20
C GLN A 159 -0.99 42.55 3.20
N GLN A 160 -1.70 43.43 3.89
CA GLN A 160 -1.10 44.34 4.89
C GLN A 160 -0.45 43.54 6.04
N ASP A 161 -1.14 42.53 6.52
CA ASP A 161 -0.66 41.68 7.61
C ASP A 161 0.52 40.82 7.15
N ALA A 162 0.44 40.23 5.94
CA ALA A 162 1.52 39.45 5.38
C ALA A 162 2.80 40.27 5.19
N ASP A 163 2.70 41.49 4.64
CA ASP A 163 3.83 42.40 4.49
C ASP A 163 4.45 42.79 5.84
N LEU A 164 3.62 43.03 6.84
CA LEU A 164 4.06 43.34 8.18
C LEU A 164 4.85 42.18 8.79
N TRP A 165 4.31 40.94 8.75
CA TRP A 165 4.97 39.75 9.25
C TRP A 165 6.26 39.44 8.49
N ALA A 166 6.26 39.60 7.18
CA ALA A 166 7.48 39.44 6.37
C ALA A 166 8.56 40.46 6.80
N SER A 167 8.18 41.69 7.09
CA SER A 167 9.10 42.73 7.58
C SER A 167 9.70 42.42 8.96
N TRP A 168 8.99 41.65 9.78
CA TRP A 168 9.46 41.17 11.08
C TRP A 168 10.30 39.90 10.99
N GLY A 169 10.36 39.29 9.81
CA GLY A 169 11.13 38.06 9.62
C GLY A 169 10.38 36.80 10.04
N VAL A 170 9.04 36.80 10.02
CA VAL A 170 8.23 35.61 10.33
C VAL A 170 8.46 34.49 9.30
N ASP A 171 8.58 33.24 9.75
CA ASP A 171 8.82 32.04 8.94
C ASP A 171 7.64 31.06 8.93
N TYR A 172 6.63 31.28 9.76
CA TYR A 172 5.48 30.38 9.93
C TYR A 172 4.24 31.18 10.32
N LEU A 173 3.11 30.88 9.70
CA LEU A 173 1.81 31.44 10.07
C LEU A 173 0.83 30.32 10.42
N LYS A 174 0.29 30.30 11.65
CA LYS A 174 -0.95 29.61 11.99
C LYS A 174 -2.11 30.54 11.74
N TYR A 175 -3.06 30.15 10.88
CA TYR A 175 -4.18 30.98 10.48
C TYR A 175 -5.49 30.29 10.78
N ASP A 176 -6.22 30.80 11.77
CA ASP A 176 -7.36 30.15 12.41
C ASP A 176 -8.69 30.43 11.72
N ASN A 177 -9.80 29.82 12.18
CA ASN A 177 -11.13 29.87 11.53
C ASN A 177 -12.17 30.73 12.25
N CYS A 178 -11.82 31.40 13.35
CA CYS A 178 -12.75 32.16 14.17
C CYS A 178 -13.26 33.43 13.49
N ASN A 179 -14.49 33.83 13.84
CA ASN A 179 -15.12 35.08 13.38
C ASN A 179 -15.11 35.27 11.85
N ASN A 180 -15.31 34.19 11.13
CA ASN A 180 -15.19 34.09 9.67
C ASN A 180 -16.37 34.71 8.89
N THR A 181 -17.39 35.20 9.58
CA THR A 181 -18.58 35.87 9.01
C THR A 181 -19.38 35.03 7.99
N GLY A 182 -19.18 33.71 7.94
CA GLY A 182 -19.79 32.80 6.96
C GLY A 182 -19.19 32.90 5.55
N ALA A 183 -18.03 33.57 5.39
CA ALA A 183 -17.33 33.61 4.10
C ALA A 183 -16.71 32.24 3.79
N ASP A 184 -16.66 31.89 2.50
CA ASP A 184 -16.12 30.61 2.03
C ASP A 184 -14.69 30.37 2.53
N ALA A 185 -14.47 29.21 3.13
CA ALA A 185 -13.20 28.86 3.77
C ALA A 185 -12.06 28.84 2.74
N LYS A 186 -12.21 28.14 1.62
CA LYS A 186 -11.16 28.06 0.58
C LYS A 186 -10.77 29.43 0.06
N GLN A 187 -11.74 30.33 -0.12
CA GLN A 187 -11.47 31.70 -0.58
C GLN A 187 -10.66 32.50 0.43
N ARG A 188 -11.05 32.48 1.74
CA ARG A 188 -10.36 33.20 2.81
C ARG A 188 -8.91 32.73 2.96
N TYR A 189 -8.70 31.41 3.03
CA TYR A 189 -7.36 30.85 3.16
C TYR A 189 -6.51 31.07 1.90
N THR A 190 -7.11 31.01 0.70
CA THR A 190 -6.42 31.32 -0.57
C THR A 190 -6.01 32.80 -0.64
N ALA A 191 -6.82 33.73 -0.13
CA ALA A 191 -6.47 35.15 -0.08
C ALA A 191 -5.18 35.38 0.72
N MET A 192 -5.07 34.79 1.90
CA MET A 192 -3.86 34.86 2.72
C MET A 192 -2.66 34.15 2.05
N ALA A 193 -2.86 32.98 1.43
CA ALA A 193 -1.80 32.30 0.69
C ALA A 193 -1.19 33.17 -0.41
N ASN A 194 -2.04 33.87 -1.17
CA ASN A 194 -1.62 34.81 -2.20
C ASN A 194 -0.86 36.01 -1.61
N ALA A 195 -1.32 36.55 -0.49
CA ALA A 195 -0.68 37.63 0.22
C ALA A 195 0.71 37.24 0.74
N LEU A 196 0.84 36.06 1.37
CA LEU A 196 2.12 35.52 1.82
C LEU A 196 3.10 35.34 0.64
N LYS A 197 2.62 34.78 -0.47
CA LYS A 197 3.42 34.60 -1.68
C LYS A 197 3.89 35.95 -2.25
N ALA A 198 3.06 36.96 -2.24
CA ALA A 198 3.38 38.30 -2.77
C ALA A 198 4.48 39.00 -1.99
N THR A 199 4.69 38.65 -0.70
CA THR A 199 5.80 39.21 0.10
C THR A 199 7.18 38.78 -0.39
N GLY A 200 7.28 37.69 -1.15
CA GLY A 200 8.54 37.05 -1.58
C GLY A 200 9.31 36.35 -0.47
N ARG A 201 8.83 36.37 0.79
CA ARG A 201 9.41 35.63 1.90
C ARG A 201 8.81 34.22 1.95
N PRO A 202 9.64 33.13 2.10
CA PRO A 202 9.13 31.78 2.29
C PRO A 202 8.58 31.62 3.72
N ILE A 203 7.25 31.70 3.86
CA ILE A 203 6.53 31.55 5.13
C ILE A 203 5.75 30.23 5.05
N LEU A 204 5.98 29.30 5.99
CA LEU A 204 5.18 28.07 6.13
C LEU A 204 3.77 28.46 6.54
N TYR A 205 2.79 27.98 5.77
CA TYR A 205 1.39 28.31 6.01
C TYR A 205 0.63 27.12 6.56
N SER A 206 0.20 27.23 7.81
CA SER A 206 -0.59 26.24 8.54
C SER A 206 -2.04 26.71 8.65
N ILE A 207 -2.92 25.99 7.99
CA ILE A 207 -4.35 26.25 7.90
C ILE A 207 -5.04 25.63 9.11
N CYS A 208 -5.63 26.46 9.99
CA CYS A 208 -6.30 25.98 11.19
C CYS A 208 -7.81 26.02 11.03
N GLU A 209 -8.34 25.16 10.14
CA GLU A 209 -9.74 25.15 9.71
C GLU A 209 -10.60 24.15 10.49
N TRP A 210 -9.99 23.35 11.39
CA TRP A 210 -10.61 22.37 12.30
C TRP A 210 -11.31 21.19 11.59
N GLY A 211 -11.16 21.02 10.28
CA GLY A 211 -11.81 19.96 9.52
C GLY A 211 -13.26 20.26 9.10
N GLU A 212 -13.80 21.44 9.46
CA GLU A 212 -15.21 21.79 9.23
C GLU A 212 -15.62 21.80 7.75
N ASN A 213 -14.74 22.27 6.86
CA ASN A 213 -14.98 22.31 5.41
C ASN A 213 -14.10 21.31 4.65
N GLN A 214 -13.74 20.20 5.30
CA GLN A 214 -12.91 19.13 4.71
C GLN A 214 -11.64 19.67 4.02
N PRO A 215 -10.76 20.38 4.75
CA PRO A 215 -9.60 21.05 4.19
C PRO A 215 -8.67 20.09 3.43
N TRP A 216 -8.64 18.83 3.77
CA TRP A 216 -7.86 17.83 3.05
C TRP A 216 -8.20 17.75 1.54
N ASN A 217 -9.42 18.13 1.12
CA ASN A 217 -9.82 18.11 -0.29
C ASN A 217 -9.28 19.29 -1.10
N TRP A 218 -8.82 20.38 -0.46
CA TRP A 218 -8.42 21.60 -1.16
C TRP A 218 -7.16 22.31 -0.62
N ALA A 219 -6.79 22.06 0.62
CA ALA A 219 -5.74 22.86 1.28
C ALA A 219 -4.33 22.54 0.80
N ALA A 220 -4.11 21.37 0.16
CA ALA A 220 -2.80 21.02 -0.39
C ALA A 220 -2.28 22.03 -1.44
N ASP A 221 -3.18 22.72 -2.14
CA ASP A 221 -2.82 23.74 -3.13
C ASP A 221 -2.71 25.13 -2.50
N VAL A 222 -3.04 25.29 -1.21
CA VAL A 222 -3.17 26.57 -0.51
C VAL A 222 -2.12 26.72 0.58
N GLY A 223 -1.86 25.67 1.38
CA GLY A 223 -0.94 25.71 2.51
C GLY A 223 -0.12 24.45 2.67
N ASN A 224 0.78 24.44 3.64
CA ASN A 224 1.72 23.36 3.89
C ASN A 224 1.20 22.32 4.89
N SER A 225 0.23 22.67 5.71
CA SER A 225 -0.51 21.75 6.59
C SER A 225 -1.90 22.30 6.88
N TRP A 226 -2.80 21.43 7.31
CA TRP A 226 -4.17 21.83 7.67
C TRP A 226 -4.70 21.00 8.84
N ARG A 227 -5.32 21.68 9.80
CA ARG A 227 -6.01 21.06 10.91
C ARG A 227 -7.17 20.21 10.38
N THR A 228 -7.18 18.96 10.80
CA THR A 228 -8.19 17.96 10.40
C THR A 228 -9.28 17.78 11.43
N THR A 229 -9.08 18.34 12.64
CA THR A 229 -9.92 18.14 13.83
C THR A 229 -10.08 19.43 14.59
N GLY A 230 -11.03 19.47 15.51
CA GLY A 230 -11.09 20.49 16.60
C GLY A 230 -9.86 20.41 17.50
N ASP A 231 -9.81 21.29 18.50
CA ASP A 231 -8.64 21.43 19.38
C ASP A 231 -8.44 20.24 20.30
N ILE A 232 -7.19 19.84 20.46
CA ILE A 232 -6.77 18.81 21.40
C ILE A 232 -6.75 19.35 22.83
N SER A 233 -7.02 18.49 23.79
CA SER A 233 -6.78 18.76 25.21
C SER A 233 -5.94 17.64 25.82
N ASP A 234 -5.22 17.98 26.91
CA ASP A 234 -4.33 17.04 27.59
C ASP A 234 -5.09 15.96 28.35
N SER A 235 -5.70 15.05 27.60
CA SER A 235 -6.41 13.88 28.12
C SER A 235 -6.38 12.73 27.11
N TRP A 236 -6.36 11.49 27.61
CA TRP A 236 -6.40 10.30 26.80
C TRP A 236 -7.55 10.29 25.79
N SER A 237 -8.77 10.62 26.24
CA SER A 237 -9.95 10.58 25.39
C SER A 237 -9.92 11.61 24.25
N SER A 238 -9.36 12.80 24.49
CA SER A 238 -9.18 13.81 23.45
C SER A 238 -8.13 13.34 22.43
N MET A 239 -6.96 12.94 22.91
CA MET A 239 -5.84 12.53 22.06
C MET A 239 -6.21 11.35 21.16
N ILE A 240 -6.79 10.28 21.71
CA ILE A 240 -7.13 9.09 20.92
C ILE A 240 -8.31 9.34 19.96
N GLY A 241 -9.28 10.16 20.37
CA GLY A 241 -10.39 10.56 19.51
C GLY A 241 -9.94 11.37 18.29
N ILE A 242 -8.95 12.24 18.47
CA ILE A 242 -8.31 13.00 17.38
C ILE A 242 -7.49 12.09 16.47
N ALA A 243 -6.73 11.15 17.04
CA ALA A 243 -6.00 10.16 16.26
C ALA A 243 -6.93 9.35 15.34
N HIS A 244 -8.09 8.90 15.84
CA HIS A 244 -9.11 8.19 15.06
C HIS A 244 -9.66 9.01 13.89
N GLN A 245 -9.87 10.31 14.08
CA GLN A 245 -10.34 11.19 13.00
C GLN A 245 -9.28 11.39 11.92
N ASN A 246 -8.00 11.47 12.28
CA ASN A 246 -6.90 11.74 11.35
C ASN A 246 -6.39 10.49 10.63
N GLN A 247 -6.52 9.29 11.21
CA GLN A 247 -5.91 8.07 10.67
C GLN A 247 -6.45 7.66 9.29
N GLY A 248 -7.69 8.02 8.96
CA GLY A 248 -8.33 7.76 7.66
C GLY A 248 -7.89 8.71 6.54
N LEU A 249 -7.12 9.76 6.84
CA LEU A 249 -6.80 10.83 5.89
C LEU A 249 -5.44 10.63 5.17
N ALA A 250 -4.85 9.44 5.24
CA ALA A 250 -3.56 9.13 4.63
C ALA A 250 -3.44 9.49 3.13
N PRO A 251 -4.47 9.31 2.27
CA PRO A 251 -4.38 9.65 0.85
C PRO A 251 -4.09 11.12 0.56
N TYR A 252 -4.39 12.02 1.49
CA TYR A 252 -4.27 13.46 1.29
C TYR A 252 -2.89 14.01 1.71
N ALA A 253 -2.16 13.29 2.59
CA ALA A 253 -0.85 13.72 3.04
C ALA A 253 0.25 13.40 2.00
N LYS A 254 1.10 14.38 1.74
CA LYS A 254 2.24 14.26 0.82
C LYS A 254 3.34 15.27 1.18
N PRO A 255 4.58 15.12 0.68
CA PRO A 255 5.64 16.11 0.90
C PRO A 255 5.20 17.53 0.53
N GLY A 256 5.30 18.44 1.49
CA GLY A 256 4.86 19.84 1.38
C GLY A 256 3.40 20.10 1.77
N ALA A 257 2.64 19.06 2.13
CA ALA A 257 1.20 19.17 2.42
C ALA A 257 0.77 18.07 3.41
N TRP A 258 0.46 18.44 4.66
CA TRP A 258 0.29 17.50 5.76
C TRP A 258 -1.04 17.65 6.47
N ASN A 259 -1.64 16.50 6.82
CA ASN A 259 -2.73 16.43 7.78
C ASN A 259 -2.21 16.80 9.17
N ASP A 260 -2.88 17.71 9.86
CA ASP A 260 -2.48 18.21 11.17
C ASP A 260 -3.57 17.86 12.21
N PRO A 261 -3.34 16.85 13.05
CA PRO A 261 -4.27 16.48 14.13
C PRO A 261 -4.11 17.32 15.38
N ASP A 262 -3.46 18.48 15.29
CA ASP A 262 -3.11 19.39 16.38
C ASP A 262 -1.80 19.07 17.11
N MET A 263 -1.48 19.91 18.07
CA MET A 263 -0.23 19.92 18.82
C MET A 263 -0.03 18.68 19.69
N LEU A 264 1.22 18.51 20.13
CA LEU A 264 1.60 17.50 21.11
C LEU A 264 1.33 18.02 22.54
N GLU A 265 0.55 17.27 23.30
CA GLU A 265 0.29 17.54 24.73
C GLU A 265 1.38 16.96 25.66
N VAL A 266 2.41 16.37 25.12
CA VAL A 266 3.48 15.67 25.85
C VAL A 266 4.12 16.58 26.88
N GLY A 267 3.89 16.27 28.17
CA GLY A 267 4.45 17.01 29.30
C GLY A 267 3.54 18.03 29.94
N ASN A 268 2.28 18.19 29.49
CA ASN A 268 1.30 19.08 30.14
C ASN A 268 0.72 18.53 31.45
N GLY A 269 0.82 17.22 31.71
CA GLY A 269 0.55 16.58 33.01
C GLY A 269 -0.84 15.98 33.19
N GLY A 270 -1.71 16.03 32.17
CA GLY A 270 -3.04 15.41 32.19
C GLY A 270 -3.05 13.94 31.73
N MET A 271 -1.97 13.46 31.10
CA MET A 271 -1.78 12.08 30.71
C MET A 271 -0.54 11.48 31.37
N THR A 272 -0.48 10.14 31.42
CA THR A 272 0.71 9.40 31.88
C THR A 272 1.82 9.39 30.82
N ASP A 273 3.07 9.08 31.22
CA ASP A 273 4.19 8.90 30.29
C ASP A 273 3.91 7.80 29.24
N THR A 274 3.12 6.79 29.59
CA THR A 274 2.69 5.73 28.65
C THR A 274 1.77 6.30 27.57
N GLU A 275 0.79 7.10 27.97
CA GLU A 275 -0.14 7.78 27.05
C GLU A 275 0.57 8.83 26.20
N TYR A 276 1.53 9.58 26.77
CA TYR A 276 2.37 10.51 26.01
C TYR A 276 3.26 9.81 24.97
N ARG A 277 3.78 8.61 25.27
CA ARG A 277 4.49 7.81 24.27
C ARG A 277 3.57 7.32 23.17
N THR A 278 2.34 6.93 23.51
CA THR A 278 1.32 6.58 22.53
C THR A 278 0.98 7.77 21.63
N HIS A 279 0.75 8.94 22.23
CA HIS A 279 0.51 10.19 21.50
C HIS A 279 1.62 10.47 20.48
N PHE A 280 2.88 10.50 20.93
CA PHE A 280 4.04 10.76 20.07
C PHE A 280 4.22 9.71 19.00
N SER A 281 3.96 8.43 19.32
CA SER A 281 4.04 7.32 18.34
C SER A 281 2.99 7.46 17.24
N LEU A 282 1.74 7.79 17.58
CA LEU A 282 0.65 7.92 16.63
C LEU A 282 0.85 9.13 15.72
N TRP A 283 1.27 10.29 16.25
CA TRP A 283 1.60 11.47 15.43
C TRP A 283 2.72 11.16 14.44
N ALA A 284 3.81 10.53 14.88
CA ALA A 284 4.90 10.11 14.00
C ALA A 284 4.45 9.07 12.97
N GLN A 285 3.60 8.12 13.35
CA GLN A 285 3.04 7.13 12.43
C GLN A 285 2.16 7.78 11.36
N MET A 286 1.43 8.83 11.72
CA MET A 286 0.56 9.59 10.81
C MET A 286 1.29 10.67 10.00
N ALA A 287 2.62 10.85 10.14
CA ALA A 287 3.37 11.94 9.53
C ALA A 287 2.75 13.31 9.82
N ALA A 288 2.39 13.53 11.07
CA ALA A 288 1.74 14.75 11.54
C ALA A 288 2.78 15.80 11.99
N PRO A 289 2.48 17.09 11.90
CA PRO A 289 3.33 18.11 12.50
C PRO A 289 3.63 17.82 13.97
N LEU A 290 4.90 17.83 14.38
CA LEU A 290 5.33 17.62 15.75
C LEU A 290 5.52 19.00 16.45
N LEU A 291 4.40 19.64 16.81
CA LEU A 291 4.39 20.94 17.49
C LEU A 291 4.17 20.73 18.98
N ILE A 292 5.18 21.03 19.79
CA ILE A 292 5.15 20.86 21.25
C ILE A 292 4.26 21.94 21.86
N GLY A 293 3.20 21.53 22.61
CA GLY A 293 2.27 22.41 23.28
C GLY A 293 2.57 22.63 24.77
N SER A 294 3.63 22.03 25.35
CA SER A 294 3.98 22.13 26.76
C SER A 294 5.08 23.16 27.04
N ASP A 295 5.12 23.71 28.25
CA ASP A 295 6.20 24.63 28.67
C ASP A 295 7.51 23.89 28.94
N LEU A 296 8.39 23.91 27.94
CA LEU A 296 9.66 23.21 28.00
C LEU A 296 10.68 23.75 28.98
N ARG A 297 10.46 24.94 29.53
CA ARG A 297 11.38 25.53 30.52
C ARG A 297 11.36 24.77 31.85
N SER A 298 10.29 24.02 32.09
CA SER A 298 10.11 23.14 33.25
C SER A 298 9.92 21.66 32.90
N ALA A 299 10.27 21.27 31.67
CA ALA A 299 10.09 19.90 31.16
C ALA A 299 10.83 18.87 32.01
N SER A 300 10.17 17.76 32.33
CA SER A 300 10.77 16.64 33.05
C SER A 300 11.79 15.88 32.14
N PRO A 301 12.71 15.14 32.73
CA PRO A 301 13.59 14.24 31.96
C PRO A 301 12.80 13.22 31.13
N ALA A 302 11.66 12.73 31.61
CA ALA A 302 10.78 11.81 30.89
C ALA A 302 10.14 12.48 29.66
N THR A 303 9.61 13.70 29.82
CA THR A 303 9.10 14.52 28.72
C THR A 303 10.17 14.72 27.61
N LEU A 304 11.36 15.15 28.01
CA LEU A 304 12.47 15.36 27.07
C LEU A 304 12.90 14.05 26.39
N ALA A 305 12.88 12.91 27.09
CA ALA A 305 13.21 11.61 26.52
C ALA A 305 12.19 11.16 25.47
N ILE A 306 10.90 11.48 25.66
CA ILE A 306 9.86 11.22 24.66
C ILE A 306 10.07 12.12 23.44
N LEU A 307 10.14 13.43 23.63
CA LEU A 307 10.22 14.43 22.56
C LEU A 307 11.52 14.33 21.73
N LYS A 308 12.60 13.79 22.29
CA LYS A 308 13.89 13.61 21.61
C LYS A 308 14.16 12.19 21.15
N ASN A 309 13.16 11.32 21.09
CA ASN A 309 13.35 9.97 20.57
C ASN A 309 13.60 10.00 19.06
N THR A 310 14.86 10.02 18.66
CA THR A 310 15.30 10.15 17.26
C THR A 310 14.83 9.01 16.37
N ASP A 311 14.62 7.80 16.91
CA ASP A 311 14.08 6.68 16.11
C ASP A 311 12.60 6.88 15.74
N VAL A 312 11.81 7.46 16.65
CA VAL A 312 10.40 7.79 16.39
C VAL A 312 10.30 9.02 15.49
N ILE A 313 11.13 10.05 15.74
CA ILE A 313 11.24 11.23 14.88
C ILE A 313 11.63 10.82 13.44
N ALA A 314 12.55 9.87 13.28
CA ALA A 314 12.96 9.39 11.95
C ALA A 314 11.82 8.70 11.18
N VAL A 315 10.81 8.15 11.87
CA VAL A 315 9.59 7.64 11.23
C VAL A 315 8.71 8.79 10.75
N ASP A 316 8.53 9.83 11.58
CA ASP A 316 7.78 11.02 11.20
C ASP A 316 8.40 11.71 9.99
N GLN A 317 9.70 11.94 10.04
CA GLN A 317 10.50 12.70 9.08
C GLN A 317 10.98 11.86 7.87
N ASP A 318 10.43 10.67 7.67
CA ASP A 318 10.84 9.80 6.55
C ASP A 318 10.55 10.45 5.20
N GLY A 319 11.57 10.48 4.33
CA GLY A 319 11.56 11.18 3.05
C GLY A 319 10.59 10.62 2.00
N LEU A 320 10.01 9.41 2.21
CA LEU A 320 8.95 8.90 1.36
C LEU A 320 7.66 9.73 1.51
N GLY A 321 7.49 10.42 2.65
CA GLY A 321 6.40 11.35 2.89
C GLY A 321 5.01 10.71 2.89
N LYS A 322 4.89 9.49 3.38
CA LYS A 322 3.61 8.77 3.47
C LYS A 322 3.10 8.75 4.91
N GLN A 323 1.83 9.03 5.09
CA GLN A 323 1.13 8.78 6.35
C GLN A 323 0.87 7.27 6.49
N GLY A 324 0.98 6.74 7.71
CA GLY A 324 0.62 5.35 8.02
C GLY A 324 -0.89 5.10 7.95
N THR A 325 -1.26 3.88 7.62
CA THR A 325 -2.65 3.43 7.50
C THR A 325 -2.98 2.36 8.54
N VAL A 326 -4.27 2.23 8.86
CA VAL A 326 -4.76 1.16 9.73
C VAL A 326 -4.71 -0.17 8.99
N VAL A 327 -4.10 -1.17 9.60
CA VAL A 327 -4.04 -2.57 9.13
C VAL A 327 -5.18 -3.37 9.74
N SER A 328 -5.44 -3.16 11.03
CA SER A 328 -6.56 -3.77 11.75
C SER A 328 -6.96 -2.93 12.95
N SER A 329 -8.26 -2.93 13.25
CA SER A 329 -8.84 -2.26 14.43
C SER A 329 -10.00 -3.10 14.94
N SER A 330 -9.89 -3.64 16.15
CA SER A 330 -10.94 -4.44 16.76
C SER A 330 -10.83 -4.43 18.29
N GLY A 331 -11.93 -4.18 18.97
CA GLY A 331 -12.00 -4.25 20.44
C GLY A 331 -11.02 -3.32 21.17
N GLY A 332 -10.68 -2.18 20.59
CA GLY A 332 -9.70 -1.24 21.13
C GLY A 332 -8.24 -1.68 20.95
N LEU A 333 -7.98 -2.62 20.03
CA LEU A 333 -6.63 -3.02 19.62
C LEU A 333 -6.41 -2.57 18.18
N VAL A 334 -5.45 -1.68 17.96
CA VAL A 334 -5.22 -1.06 16.66
C VAL A 334 -3.79 -1.35 16.18
N VAL A 335 -3.67 -1.80 14.94
CA VAL A 335 -2.40 -1.96 14.23
C VAL A 335 -2.36 -0.98 13.08
N MET A 336 -1.30 -0.18 13.00
CA MET A 336 -1.03 0.67 11.84
C MET A 336 0.31 0.31 11.20
N SER A 337 0.43 0.53 9.89
CA SER A 337 1.68 0.34 9.13
C SER A 337 1.98 1.58 8.29
N LYS A 338 3.24 2.03 8.32
CA LYS A 338 3.75 3.15 7.51
C LYS A 338 4.92 2.68 6.66
N PRO A 339 4.87 2.82 5.33
CA PRO A 339 6.03 2.55 4.48
C PRO A 339 7.11 3.60 4.69
N LEU A 340 8.37 3.16 4.68
CA LEU A 340 9.54 4.01 4.82
C LEU A 340 10.41 3.95 3.55
N ALA A 341 11.18 5.01 3.31
CA ALA A 341 11.94 5.19 2.08
C ALA A 341 12.98 4.08 1.80
N ASP A 342 13.47 3.41 2.84
CA ASP A 342 14.44 2.31 2.71
C ASP A 342 13.78 0.93 2.48
N GLY A 343 12.47 0.88 2.28
CA GLY A 343 11.70 -0.35 2.10
C GLY A 343 11.30 -1.06 3.40
N SER A 344 11.71 -0.56 4.56
CA SER A 344 11.20 -1.03 5.85
C SER A 344 9.80 -0.49 6.14
N ARG A 345 9.17 -0.99 7.19
CA ARG A 345 7.89 -0.49 7.71
C ARG A 345 8.03 -0.01 9.15
N SER A 346 7.38 1.10 9.48
CA SER A 346 7.03 1.37 10.86
C SER A 346 5.69 0.72 11.17
N VAL A 347 5.60 0.03 12.30
CA VAL A 347 4.39 -0.68 12.76
C VAL A 347 4.09 -0.25 14.18
N THR A 348 2.88 0.25 14.44
CA THR A 348 2.38 0.49 15.79
C THR A 348 1.36 -0.58 16.19
N LEU A 349 1.53 -1.10 17.39
CA LEU A 349 0.58 -1.98 18.08
C LEU A 349 0.04 -1.17 19.26
N THR A 350 -1.18 -0.64 19.13
CA THR A 350 -1.80 0.27 20.12
C THR A 350 -2.91 -0.43 20.87
N ASN A 351 -2.87 -0.34 22.18
CA ASN A 351 -3.88 -0.89 23.08
C ASN A 351 -4.67 0.26 23.73
N GLU A 352 -5.89 0.44 23.32
CA GLU A 352 -6.80 1.48 23.84
C GLU A 352 -7.60 1.01 25.05
N THR A 353 -7.43 -0.26 25.47
CA THR A 353 -8.17 -0.84 26.59
C THR A 353 -7.48 -0.54 27.92
N ASN A 354 -8.23 -0.71 29.03
CA ASN A 354 -7.74 -0.43 30.40
C ASN A 354 -6.92 -1.59 30.99
N SER A 355 -6.48 -2.58 30.22
CA SER A 355 -5.66 -3.68 30.70
C SER A 355 -4.64 -4.11 29.63
N ALA A 356 -3.50 -4.64 30.06
CA ALA A 356 -2.50 -5.12 29.11
C ALA A 356 -3.06 -6.21 28.17
N LYS A 357 -2.71 -6.13 26.90
CA LYS A 357 -3.14 -7.06 25.84
C LYS A 357 -1.95 -7.49 24.98
N THR A 358 -2.00 -8.72 24.50
CA THR A 358 -1.11 -9.14 23.41
C THR A 358 -1.76 -8.75 22.09
N ILE A 359 -1.02 -8.01 21.28
CA ILE A 359 -1.43 -7.59 19.93
C ILE A 359 -0.49 -8.25 18.94
N SER A 360 -1.03 -8.83 17.88
CA SER A 360 -0.26 -9.50 16.85
C SER A 360 -0.72 -9.10 15.46
N THR A 361 0.23 -9.08 14.52
CA THR A 361 0.00 -8.91 13.08
C THR A 361 1.01 -9.76 12.31
N THR A 362 0.93 -9.77 10.98
CA THR A 362 1.90 -10.48 10.14
C THR A 362 2.62 -9.52 9.19
N VAL A 363 3.76 -9.96 8.68
CA VAL A 363 4.54 -9.17 7.71
C VAL A 363 3.78 -8.96 6.41
N GLU A 364 2.93 -9.91 6.01
CA GLU A 364 2.04 -9.79 4.86
C GLU A 364 0.97 -8.73 5.09
N ALA A 365 0.32 -8.74 6.27
CA ALA A 365 -0.72 -7.77 6.61
C ALA A 365 -0.20 -6.33 6.63
N ILE A 366 1.06 -6.12 6.99
CA ILE A 366 1.69 -4.79 6.95
C ILE A 366 2.27 -4.43 5.57
N GLY A 367 2.02 -5.26 4.54
CA GLY A 367 2.40 -4.99 3.16
C GLY A 367 3.86 -5.29 2.80
N ILE A 368 4.55 -6.17 3.55
CA ILE A 368 5.87 -6.69 3.21
C ILE A 368 5.89 -8.20 3.42
N GLY A 369 6.34 -8.93 2.42
CA GLY A 369 6.45 -10.38 2.45
C GLY A 369 7.65 -10.85 1.64
N GLY A 370 7.77 -12.15 1.41
CA GLY A 370 8.75 -12.73 0.48
C GLY A 370 10.19 -12.76 0.95
N ALA A 371 10.50 -12.38 2.21
CA ALA A 371 11.80 -12.58 2.81
C ALA A 371 11.78 -13.80 3.75
N SER A 372 12.93 -14.45 3.91
CA SER A 372 13.09 -15.58 4.82
C SER A 372 13.07 -15.18 6.30
N SER A 373 13.37 -13.93 6.59
CA SER A 373 13.36 -13.35 7.94
C SER A 373 13.23 -11.83 7.90
N TYR A 374 12.77 -11.25 9.00
CA TYR A 374 12.58 -9.81 9.17
C TYR A 374 13.23 -9.38 10.48
N ALA A 375 14.05 -8.34 10.42
CA ALA A 375 14.60 -7.71 11.62
C ALA A 375 13.54 -6.79 12.23
N LEU A 376 13.37 -6.89 13.55
CA LEU A 376 12.51 -6.04 14.37
C LEU A 376 13.38 -5.14 15.25
N LYS A 377 13.10 -3.84 15.28
CA LYS A 377 13.66 -2.90 16.25
C LYS A 377 12.51 -2.18 16.95
N ASP A 378 12.38 -2.37 18.25
CA ASP A 378 11.47 -1.57 19.08
C ASP A 378 12.04 -0.15 19.23
N LEU A 379 11.30 0.85 18.79
CA LEU A 379 11.78 2.23 18.73
C LEU A 379 11.77 2.92 20.09
N TRP A 380 11.12 2.34 21.10
CA TRP A 380 11.13 2.83 22.48
C TRP A 380 12.19 2.14 23.34
N SER A 381 12.11 0.82 23.46
CA SER A 381 13.06 0.07 24.29
C SER A 381 14.43 -0.12 23.63
N LYS A 382 14.54 0.13 22.31
CA LYS A 382 15.75 -0.09 21.48
C LYS A 382 16.13 -1.57 21.33
N GLN A 383 15.29 -2.48 21.82
CA GLN A 383 15.53 -3.92 21.68
C GLN A 383 15.38 -4.33 20.21
N THR A 384 16.21 -5.30 19.83
CA THR A 384 16.17 -5.89 18.48
C THR A 384 15.82 -7.36 18.55
N GLY A 385 15.20 -7.86 17.50
CA GLY A 385 14.84 -9.27 17.34
C GLY A 385 14.63 -9.61 15.88
N THR A 386 14.20 -10.83 15.61
CA THR A 386 13.85 -11.31 14.28
C THR A 386 12.56 -12.08 14.31
N THR A 387 11.84 -12.07 13.18
CA THR A 387 10.68 -12.95 12.96
C THR A 387 10.72 -13.53 11.56
N THR A 388 10.01 -14.64 11.36
CA THR A 388 9.79 -15.23 10.02
C THR A 388 8.42 -14.83 9.43
N GLY A 389 7.57 -14.14 10.22
CA GLY A 389 6.23 -13.73 9.72
C GLY A 389 5.40 -13.00 10.76
N THR A 390 5.30 -13.49 11.99
CA THR A 390 4.44 -12.90 13.03
C THR A 390 5.17 -11.80 13.80
N ILE A 391 4.51 -10.66 13.96
CA ILE A 391 4.93 -9.54 14.80
C ILE A 391 3.97 -9.49 15.99
N SER A 392 4.48 -9.59 17.21
CA SER A 392 3.64 -9.64 18.41
C SER A 392 4.30 -8.94 19.58
N ALA A 393 3.50 -8.28 20.41
CA ALA A 393 3.96 -7.68 21.66
C ALA A 393 2.87 -7.70 22.73
N SER A 394 3.30 -7.75 24.00
CA SER A 394 2.44 -7.40 25.14
C SER A 394 2.44 -5.88 25.29
N VAL A 395 1.27 -5.27 25.13
CA VAL A 395 1.10 -3.80 25.13
C VAL A 395 0.32 -3.43 26.40
N PRO A 396 0.85 -2.52 27.25
CA PRO A 396 0.15 -2.10 28.45
C PRO A 396 -1.14 -1.34 28.11
N ALA A 397 -2.00 -1.13 29.10
CA ALA A 397 -3.18 -0.28 28.95
C ALA A 397 -2.77 1.11 28.42
N HIS A 398 -3.51 1.64 27.46
CA HIS A 398 -3.26 2.90 26.77
C HIS A 398 -1.84 3.04 26.16
N GLY A 399 -1.14 1.90 25.99
CA GLY A 399 0.23 1.87 25.46
C GLY A 399 0.30 1.64 23.97
N THR A 400 1.47 1.95 23.40
CA THR A 400 1.85 1.61 22.04
C THR A 400 3.25 1.03 22.02
N VAL A 401 3.41 -0.13 21.38
CA VAL A 401 4.71 -0.66 20.95
C VAL A 401 4.90 -0.25 19.50
N MET A 402 6.05 0.32 19.18
CA MET A 402 6.37 0.81 17.84
C MET A 402 7.63 0.11 17.33
N TYR A 403 7.46 -0.66 16.26
CA TYR A 403 8.55 -1.37 15.62
C TYR A 403 8.96 -0.73 14.31
N ARG A 404 10.27 -0.75 14.01
CA ARG A 404 10.77 -0.74 12.62
C ARG A 404 10.98 -2.18 12.20
N VAL A 405 10.33 -2.57 11.09
CA VAL A 405 10.39 -3.92 10.52
C VAL A 405 11.14 -3.86 9.20
N THR A 406 12.30 -4.50 9.15
CA THR A 406 13.17 -4.48 7.96
C THR A 406 13.21 -5.88 7.34
N PRO A 407 12.76 -6.06 6.08
CA PRO A 407 12.85 -7.35 5.41
C PRO A 407 14.30 -7.74 5.16
N GLY A 408 14.61 -9.02 5.35
CA GLY A 408 15.87 -9.64 4.92
C GLY A 408 15.91 -9.87 3.40
N ALA A 409 16.80 -10.73 2.94
CA ALA A 409 16.88 -11.08 1.53
C ALA A 409 15.56 -11.74 1.06
N PRO A 410 14.98 -11.28 -0.05
CA PRO A 410 13.77 -11.90 -0.60
C PRO A 410 14.08 -13.30 -1.16
N VAL A 411 13.07 -14.18 -1.09
CA VAL A 411 13.17 -15.56 -1.58
C VAL A 411 12.38 -15.66 -2.89
N PRO A 412 12.99 -16.17 -3.97
CA PRO A 412 12.27 -16.37 -5.23
C PRO A 412 11.22 -17.48 -5.09
N PRO A 413 10.17 -17.47 -5.92
CA PRO A 413 9.16 -18.50 -5.94
C PRO A 413 9.76 -19.89 -6.20
N PRO A 414 9.16 -20.97 -5.66
CA PRO A 414 9.55 -22.33 -5.99
C PRO A 414 9.45 -22.60 -7.51
N ALA A 415 10.22 -23.60 -7.98
CA ALA A 415 10.09 -24.05 -9.36
C ALA A 415 8.69 -24.68 -9.59
N GLY A 416 8.16 -24.49 -10.79
CA GLY A 416 6.84 -25.00 -11.18
C GLY A 416 5.87 -23.89 -11.54
N ILE A 417 4.60 -24.24 -11.67
CA ILE A 417 3.49 -23.33 -11.85
C ILE A 417 3.01 -22.88 -10.45
N GLN A 418 3.06 -21.59 -10.21
CA GLN A 418 2.71 -21.00 -8.92
C GLN A 418 1.52 -20.06 -9.10
N GLN A 419 0.49 -20.17 -8.26
CA GLN A 419 -0.56 -19.15 -8.15
C GLN A 419 0.00 -17.95 -7.37
N VAL A 420 -0.14 -16.74 -7.90
CA VAL A 420 0.40 -15.56 -7.21
C VAL A 420 -0.31 -15.27 -5.89
N SER A 421 -1.57 -15.69 -5.76
CA SER A 421 -2.31 -15.57 -4.51
C SER A 421 -1.72 -16.43 -3.38
N ASP A 422 -0.98 -17.49 -3.70
CA ASP A 422 -0.31 -18.36 -2.71
C ASP A 422 1.11 -17.87 -2.39
N LEU A 423 1.64 -16.90 -3.14
CA LEU A 423 2.99 -16.36 -2.96
C LEU A 423 2.99 -15.12 -2.05
N PRO A 424 4.05 -14.92 -1.26
CA PRO A 424 4.22 -13.69 -0.52
C PRO A 424 4.68 -12.57 -1.47
N TRP A 425 4.03 -11.41 -1.42
CA TRP A 425 4.49 -10.19 -2.10
C TRP A 425 5.55 -9.46 -1.26
N THR A 426 6.44 -8.72 -1.91
CA THR A 426 7.45 -7.88 -1.25
C THR A 426 6.91 -6.49 -0.88
N SER A 427 5.88 -6.04 -1.59
CA SER A 427 5.12 -4.85 -1.24
C SER A 427 3.73 -4.91 -1.87
N ALA A 428 2.76 -4.32 -1.19
CA ALA A 428 1.40 -4.14 -1.71
C ALA A 428 0.85 -2.79 -1.24
N ILE A 429 0.21 -2.09 -2.16
CA ILE A 429 -0.58 -0.87 -1.94
C ILE A 429 -1.91 -1.08 -2.64
N ASN A 430 -3.00 -0.70 -2.00
CA ASN A 430 -4.35 -0.79 -2.56
C ASN A 430 -5.09 0.52 -2.36
N GLY A 431 -5.95 0.89 -3.28
CA GLY A 431 -6.68 2.16 -3.24
C GLY A 431 -7.79 2.18 -2.20
N TRP A 432 -8.38 1.01 -1.94
CA TRP A 432 -9.44 0.84 -0.95
C TRP A 432 -9.33 -0.53 -0.28
N GLY A 433 -9.36 -0.57 1.05
CA GLY A 433 -9.22 -1.81 1.81
C GLY A 433 -7.89 -2.54 1.57
N PRO A 434 -7.75 -3.76 2.03
CA PRO A 434 -6.58 -4.60 1.77
C PRO A 434 -6.63 -5.25 0.38
N VAL A 435 -5.47 -5.70 -0.13
CA VAL A 435 -5.43 -6.67 -1.22
C VAL A 435 -5.93 -8.01 -0.70
N GLU A 436 -6.93 -8.59 -1.35
CA GLU A 436 -7.50 -9.86 -0.96
C GLU A 436 -6.93 -11.04 -1.76
N ARG A 437 -6.84 -12.21 -1.10
CA ARG A 437 -6.36 -13.45 -1.71
C ARG A 437 -7.54 -14.41 -1.94
N ASP A 438 -7.69 -14.89 -3.17
CA ASP A 438 -8.69 -15.88 -3.58
C ASP A 438 -10.14 -15.39 -3.34
N ARG A 439 -10.32 -14.07 -3.34
CA ARG A 439 -11.61 -13.37 -3.24
C ARG A 439 -11.51 -11.97 -3.81
N SER A 440 -12.67 -11.36 -4.12
CA SER A 440 -12.76 -9.97 -4.54
C SER A 440 -12.27 -9.03 -3.44
N ASN A 441 -11.95 -7.80 -3.83
CA ASN A 441 -11.70 -6.73 -2.87
C ASN A 441 -13.04 -6.26 -2.30
N GLY A 442 -13.41 -6.68 -1.11
CA GLY A 442 -14.62 -6.23 -0.45
C GLY A 442 -14.55 -4.77 -0.03
N GLU A 443 -14.91 -4.45 1.21
CA GLU A 443 -14.87 -3.08 1.72
C GLU A 443 -13.51 -2.76 2.37
N GLN A 444 -13.46 -2.56 3.66
CA GLN A 444 -12.24 -2.14 4.36
C GLN A 444 -11.61 -3.22 5.24
N THR A 445 -12.31 -4.31 5.47
CA THR A 445 -11.88 -5.35 6.40
C THR A 445 -11.28 -6.53 5.65
N ALA A 446 -10.10 -6.99 6.06
CA ALA A 446 -9.51 -8.18 5.45
C ALA A 446 -10.44 -9.40 5.55
N GLY A 447 -10.68 -10.05 4.42
CA GLY A 447 -11.52 -11.23 4.31
C GLY A 447 -13.01 -10.97 4.10
N ASP A 448 -13.44 -9.74 3.85
CA ASP A 448 -14.84 -9.38 3.61
C ASP A 448 -15.26 -9.48 2.13
N GLY A 449 -14.32 -9.71 1.21
CA GLY A 449 -14.60 -9.95 -0.19
C GLY A 449 -15.32 -11.27 -0.47
N ARG A 450 -15.91 -11.38 -1.67
CA ARG A 450 -16.66 -12.53 -2.17
C ARG A 450 -15.80 -13.40 -3.10
N THR A 451 -16.42 -14.36 -3.77
CA THR A 451 -15.75 -15.10 -4.86
C THR A 451 -15.41 -14.14 -5.99
N LEU A 452 -14.16 -14.16 -6.43
CA LEU A 452 -13.71 -13.44 -7.63
C LEU A 452 -14.64 -13.77 -8.80
N THR A 453 -15.30 -12.77 -9.39
CA THR A 453 -16.27 -13.02 -10.48
C THR A 453 -16.20 -11.88 -11.49
N VAL A 454 -15.80 -12.19 -12.72
CA VAL A 454 -15.70 -11.22 -13.81
C VAL A 454 -16.72 -11.56 -14.90
N ASN A 455 -17.66 -10.68 -15.14
CA ASN A 455 -18.75 -10.84 -16.11
C ASN A 455 -19.38 -12.25 -16.07
N GLY A 456 -19.79 -12.70 -14.88
CA GLY A 456 -20.40 -14.01 -14.64
C GLY A 456 -19.45 -15.19 -14.57
N THR A 457 -18.15 -15.01 -14.79
CA THR A 457 -17.15 -16.07 -14.69
C THR A 457 -16.49 -16.06 -13.32
N ALA A 458 -16.71 -17.12 -12.53
CA ALA A 458 -16.15 -17.26 -11.18
C ALA A 458 -14.76 -17.91 -11.20
N TYR A 459 -13.89 -17.47 -10.30
CA TYR A 459 -12.52 -17.96 -10.16
C TYR A 459 -12.22 -18.33 -8.70
N ALA A 460 -11.56 -19.48 -8.52
CA ALA A 460 -11.18 -19.97 -7.18
C ALA A 460 -9.85 -19.41 -6.69
N LYS A 461 -9.03 -18.85 -7.58
CA LYS A 461 -7.70 -18.33 -7.29
C LYS A 461 -7.51 -16.96 -7.94
N GLY A 462 -6.81 -16.07 -7.22
CA GLY A 462 -6.49 -14.75 -7.75
C GLY A 462 -6.32 -13.70 -6.65
N LEU A 463 -6.31 -12.45 -7.05
CA LEU A 463 -6.20 -11.30 -6.14
C LEU A 463 -7.33 -10.33 -6.44
N GLY A 464 -8.05 -9.93 -5.40
CA GLY A 464 -8.97 -8.80 -5.43
C GLY A 464 -8.25 -7.52 -5.02
N THR A 465 -8.35 -6.50 -5.85
CA THR A 465 -7.72 -5.19 -5.65
C THR A 465 -8.69 -4.05 -5.95
N HIS A 466 -8.30 -2.84 -5.60
CA HIS A 466 -9.04 -1.63 -5.94
C HIS A 466 -8.08 -0.57 -6.49
N ALA A 467 -8.47 0.15 -7.53
CA ALA A 467 -7.64 1.23 -8.06
C ALA A 467 -7.48 2.38 -7.04
N ALA A 468 -6.30 2.99 -6.94
CA ALA A 468 -5.05 2.62 -7.59
C ALA A 468 -4.30 1.61 -6.74
N SER A 469 -3.88 0.49 -7.32
CA SER A 469 -3.12 -0.53 -6.59
C SER A 469 -1.81 -0.90 -7.27
N GLU A 470 -0.85 -1.34 -6.46
CA GLU A 470 0.41 -1.91 -6.94
C GLU A 470 0.84 -3.05 -6.02
N ILE A 471 1.08 -4.23 -6.59
CA ILE A 471 1.60 -5.41 -5.88
C ILE A 471 2.91 -5.83 -6.52
N THR A 472 3.95 -6.02 -5.72
CA THR A 472 5.27 -6.42 -6.20
C THR A 472 5.67 -7.78 -5.64
N TYR A 473 6.07 -8.69 -6.53
CA TYR A 473 6.65 -9.99 -6.20
C TYR A 473 8.12 -10.02 -6.59
N TYR A 474 8.95 -10.66 -5.76
CA TYR A 474 10.34 -10.92 -6.09
C TYR A 474 10.44 -12.22 -6.89
N LEU A 475 11.06 -12.18 -8.05
CA LEU A 475 11.25 -13.33 -8.94
C LEU A 475 12.68 -13.90 -8.87
N GLY A 476 13.66 -13.08 -8.53
CA GLY A 476 15.08 -13.48 -8.47
C GLY A 476 15.65 -13.99 -9.78
N GLY A 477 15.04 -13.63 -10.92
CA GLY A 477 15.42 -14.16 -12.26
C GLY A 477 14.95 -15.60 -12.53
N SER A 478 14.19 -16.21 -11.61
CA SER A 478 13.83 -17.63 -11.68
C SER A 478 12.57 -17.91 -12.48
N CYS A 479 11.73 -16.91 -12.77
CA CYS A 479 10.46 -17.09 -13.47
C CYS A 479 10.56 -16.66 -14.93
N ARG A 480 9.77 -17.32 -15.81
CA ARG A 480 9.82 -17.14 -17.25
C ARG A 480 8.57 -16.49 -17.83
N SER A 481 7.40 -16.79 -17.27
CA SER A 481 6.15 -16.27 -17.80
C SER A 481 5.14 -16.03 -16.70
N PHE A 482 4.19 -15.14 -16.99
CA PHE A 482 3.03 -14.84 -16.18
C PHE A 482 1.78 -14.87 -17.05
N THR A 483 0.71 -15.46 -16.58
CA THR A 483 -0.60 -15.45 -17.22
C THR A 483 -1.68 -15.14 -16.20
N VAL A 484 -2.70 -14.40 -16.64
CA VAL A 484 -3.79 -13.96 -15.74
C VAL A 484 -5.02 -13.59 -16.56
N ASP A 485 -6.20 -13.80 -16.02
CA ASP A 485 -7.44 -13.21 -16.50
C ASP A 485 -7.76 -11.96 -15.66
N VAL A 486 -8.07 -10.84 -16.31
CA VAL A 486 -8.32 -9.57 -15.63
C VAL A 486 -9.66 -8.97 -16.00
N GLY A 487 -10.31 -8.31 -15.05
CA GLY A 487 -11.56 -7.59 -15.25
C GLY A 487 -12.03 -6.87 -14.00
N VAL A 488 -13.07 -6.07 -14.15
CA VAL A 488 -13.78 -5.47 -13.02
C VAL A 488 -14.66 -6.56 -12.38
N ASP A 489 -14.64 -6.67 -11.04
CA ASP A 489 -15.43 -7.66 -10.32
C ASP A 489 -16.92 -7.32 -10.39
N ASP A 490 -17.78 -8.36 -10.50
CA ASP A 490 -19.25 -8.22 -10.57
C ASP A 490 -19.86 -7.60 -9.29
N GLU A 491 -19.08 -7.48 -8.23
CA GLU A 491 -19.45 -6.75 -7.01
C GLU A 491 -19.66 -5.25 -7.28
N SER A 492 -18.96 -4.71 -8.27
CA SER A 492 -19.14 -3.36 -8.82
C SER A 492 -20.42 -3.29 -9.67
N THR A 493 -21.56 -3.13 -9.05
CA THR A 493 -22.90 -3.25 -9.68
C THR A 493 -23.22 -2.20 -10.76
N ALA A 494 -22.46 -1.12 -10.88
CA ALA A 494 -22.65 -0.12 -11.94
C ALA A 494 -21.53 0.93 -11.96
N GLY A 495 -20.70 0.90 -12.93
CA GLY A 495 -19.62 1.89 -13.10
C GLY A 495 -18.26 1.23 -12.88
N GLY A 496 -17.25 1.88 -12.55
CA GLY A 496 -15.90 1.39 -12.42
C GLY A 496 -15.23 1.12 -13.76
N SER A 497 -14.08 1.72 -13.94
CA SER A 497 -13.25 1.46 -15.10
C SER A 497 -11.78 1.43 -14.71
N VAL A 498 -11.08 0.36 -15.06
CA VAL A 498 -9.70 0.13 -14.63
C VAL A 498 -8.78 -0.24 -15.79
N VAL A 499 -7.48 -0.01 -15.60
CA VAL A 499 -6.44 -0.50 -16.51
C VAL A 499 -5.47 -1.37 -15.73
N PHE A 500 -5.31 -2.63 -16.18
CA PHE A 500 -4.34 -3.57 -15.62
C PHE A 500 -3.02 -3.49 -16.39
N ARG A 501 -1.91 -3.33 -15.67
CA ARG A 501 -0.56 -3.31 -16.25
C ARG A 501 0.35 -4.29 -15.55
N VAL A 502 1.07 -5.07 -16.33
CA VAL A 502 2.07 -6.03 -15.85
C VAL A 502 3.45 -5.50 -16.20
N TYR A 503 4.32 -5.39 -15.20
CA TYR A 503 5.70 -4.96 -15.40
C TYR A 503 6.67 -6.07 -15.01
N ARG A 504 7.69 -6.26 -15.84
CA ARG A 504 8.92 -6.97 -15.49
C ARG A 504 9.96 -5.94 -15.10
N ASP A 505 10.35 -5.89 -13.85
CA ASP A 505 11.16 -4.82 -13.27
C ASP A 505 10.51 -3.43 -13.52
N THR A 506 11.07 -2.64 -14.42
CA THR A 506 10.50 -1.34 -14.84
C THR A 506 9.84 -1.37 -16.21
N ALA A 507 9.99 -2.46 -16.96
CA ALA A 507 9.46 -2.59 -18.32
C ALA A 507 7.98 -3.01 -18.29
N LEU A 508 7.10 -2.27 -18.95
CA LEU A 508 5.73 -2.68 -19.21
C LEU A 508 5.74 -3.85 -20.19
N VAL A 509 5.20 -5.01 -19.79
CA VAL A 509 5.20 -6.25 -20.62
C VAL A 509 3.80 -6.72 -20.99
N ALA A 510 2.75 -6.24 -20.32
CA ALA A 510 1.37 -6.42 -20.74
C ALA A 510 0.48 -5.28 -20.23
N ASP A 511 -0.57 -4.93 -21.00
CA ASP A 511 -1.54 -3.88 -20.71
C ASP A 511 -2.94 -4.34 -21.18
N SER A 512 -3.93 -4.15 -20.31
CA SER A 512 -5.31 -4.54 -20.65
C SER A 512 -6.03 -3.53 -21.54
N GLY A 513 -5.57 -2.25 -21.58
CA GLY A 513 -6.43 -1.13 -21.91
C GLY A 513 -7.53 -0.98 -20.85
N VAL A 514 -8.40 -0.02 -21.04
CA VAL A 514 -9.53 0.21 -20.12
C VAL A 514 -10.45 -1.00 -20.12
N ARG A 515 -10.83 -1.45 -18.93
CA ARG A 515 -11.81 -2.53 -18.67
C ARG A 515 -12.92 -1.96 -17.82
N THR A 516 -14.15 -2.33 -18.16
CA THR A 516 -15.37 -1.94 -17.44
C THR A 516 -16.08 -3.18 -16.89
N ALA A 517 -17.04 -3.02 -15.99
CA ALA A 517 -17.83 -4.12 -15.41
C ALA A 517 -18.60 -4.95 -16.46
N SER A 518 -18.87 -4.40 -17.65
CA SER A 518 -19.56 -5.11 -18.74
C SER A 518 -18.64 -5.94 -19.63
N ASP A 519 -17.34 -5.80 -19.49
CA ASP A 519 -16.38 -6.49 -20.34
C ASP A 519 -16.13 -7.93 -19.87
N PRO A 520 -16.00 -8.91 -20.80
CA PRO A 520 -15.61 -10.26 -20.43
C PRO A 520 -14.18 -10.30 -19.91
N PRO A 521 -13.80 -11.35 -19.15
CA PRO A 521 -12.41 -11.52 -18.69
C PRO A 521 -11.42 -11.40 -19.85
N LYS A 522 -10.34 -10.63 -19.64
CA LYS A 522 -9.26 -10.49 -20.63
C LYS A 522 -8.03 -11.27 -20.19
N ARG A 523 -7.59 -12.24 -21.02
CA ARG A 523 -6.32 -12.94 -20.77
C ARG A 523 -5.15 -12.03 -21.09
N LEU A 524 -4.25 -11.85 -20.12
CA LEU A 524 -2.94 -11.25 -20.30
C LEU A 524 -1.86 -12.32 -20.16
N SER A 525 -0.79 -12.17 -20.98
CA SER A 525 0.40 -13.01 -20.91
C SER A 525 1.63 -12.14 -20.99
N ALA A 526 2.64 -12.42 -20.17
CA ALA A 526 3.85 -11.64 -20.09
C ALA A 526 5.09 -12.56 -20.03
N ASP A 527 6.12 -12.23 -20.81
CA ASP A 527 7.45 -12.81 -20.70
C ASP A 527 8.20 -12.17 -19.54
N LEU A 528 8.57 -12.99 -18.54
CA LEU A 528 9.30 -12.56 -17.35
C LEU A 528 10.76 -13.03 -17.34
N THR A 529 11.25 -13.62 -18.44
CA THR A 529 12.61 -14.17 -18.52
C THR A 529 13.66 -13.15 -18.12
N GLY A 530 14.49 -13.50 -17.14
CA GLY A 530 15.55 -12.66 -16.57
C GLY A 530 15.09 -11.54 -15.66
N GLY A 531 13.76 -11.39 -15.43
CA GLY A 531 13.20 -10.39 -14.53
C GLY A 531 13.45 -10.72 -13.07
N THR A 532 13.78 -9.71 -12.28
CA THR A 532 13.96 -9.85 -10.82
C THR A 532 12.69 -9.56 -10.03
N LYS A 533 11.75 -8.81 -10.63
CA LYS A 533 10.47 -8.43 -10.02
C LYS A 533 9.32 -8.53 -11.01
N LEU A 534 8.16 -8.95 -10.52
CA LEU A 534 6.87 -8.78 -11.16
C LEU A 534 6.12 -7.67 -10.42
N ARG A 535 5.62 -6.66 -11.15
CA ARG A 535 4.73 -5.65 -10.59
C ARG A 535 3.38 -5.71 -11.31
N LEU A 536 2.33 -5.84 -10.51
CA LEU A 536 0.93 -5.82 -10.94
C LEU A 536 0.34 -4.47 -10.55
N VAL A 537 -0.09 -3.68 -11.51
CA VAL A 537 -0.58 -2.31 -11.28
C VAL A 537 -1.99 -2.18 -11.82
N VAL A 538 -2.89 -1.64 -11.01
CA VAL A 538 -4.22 -1.21 -11.44
C VAL A 538 -4.31 0.30 -11.31
N THR A 539 -4.74 0.97 -12.36
CA THR A 539 -5.10 2.40 -12.32
C THR A 539 -6.57 2.56 -12.65
N ASP A 540 -7.15 3.67 -12.27
CA ASP A 540 -8.47 4.07 -12.75
C ASP A 540 -8.49 4.14 -14.29
N GLY A 541 -9.65 4.03 -14.89
CA GLY A 541 -9.84 4.16 -16.34
C GLY A 541 -9.81 5.61 -16.82
N GLY A 542 -9.66 6.58 -15.92
CA GLY A 542 -9.66 8.02 -16.19
C GLY A 542 -10.94 8.74 -15.71
N ASP A 543 -11.80 8.08 -14.95
CA ASP A 543 -13.07 8.59 -14.42
C ASP A 543 -13.11 8.66 -12.88
N GLY A 544 -11.98 8.38 -12.20
CA GLY A 544 -11.87 8.32 -10.75
C GLY A 544 -11.90 6.89 -10.24
N ILE A 545 -11.76 6.73 -8.94
CA ILE A 545 -11.61 5.39 -8.32
C ILE A 545 -12.91 4.76 -7.84
N ASP A 546 -14.05 5.41 -8.03
CA ASP A 546 -15.32 4.92 -7.52
C ASP A 546 -15.74 3.62 -8.24
N TYR A 547 -16.02 2.56 -7.47
CA TYR A 547 -16.40 1.23 -7.96
C TYR A 547 -15.31 0.45 -8.71
N ASP A 548 -14.06 0.80 -8.56
CA ASP A 548 -12.91 0.21 -9.27
C ASP A 548 -12.39 -1.10 -8.65
N HIS A 549 -13.32 -2.01 -8.29
CA HIS A 549 -12.98 -3.36 -7.83
C HIS A 549 -12.39 -4.17 -8.98
N ALA A 550 -11.17 -4.61 -8.85
CA ALA A 550 -10.36 -5.15 -9.94
C ALA A 550 -9.78 -6.52 -9.59
N ASP A 551 -10.08 -7.50 -10.42
CA ASP A 551 -9.64 -8.88 -10.23
C ASP A 551 -8.46 -9.26 -11.12
N TRP A 552 -7.40 -9.79 -10.49
CA TRP A 552 -6.34 -10.57 -11.12
C TRP A 552 -6.66 -12.06 -10.97
N ALA A 553 -7.54 -12.59 -11.82
CA ALA A 553 -8.09 -13.93 -11.68
C ALA A 553 -7.18 -15.00 -12.31
N ASP A 554 -7.09 -16.16 -11.67
CA ASP A 554 -6.26 -17.32 -12.11
C ASP A 554 -4.82 -16.91 -12.50
N ALA A 555 -4.21 -16.04 -11.68
CA ALA A 555 -2.92 -15.44 -11.91
C ALA A 555 -1.78 -16.43 -11.65
N LYS A 556 -1.09 -16.88 -12.71
CA LYS A 556 -0.07 -17.95 -12.67
C LYS A 556 1.31 -17.45 -13.07
N LEU A 557 2.31 -17.81 -12.26
CA LEU A 557 3.74 -17.69 -12.57
C LEU A 557 4.30 -19.05 -12.96
N VAL A 558 5.16 -19.08 -13.96
CA VAL A 558 5.97 -20.26 -14.32
C VAL A 558 7.42 -19.98 -13.95
N CYS A 559 7.94 -20.71 -12.97
CA CYS A 559 9.27 -20.46 -12.39
C CYS A 559 10.17 -21.71 -12.46
N GLY A 560 11.48 -21.50 -12.45
CA GLY A 560 12.49 -22.54 -12.55
C GLY A 560 12.72 -23.06 -13.97
N SER A 561 13.70 -23.93 -14.10
CA SER A 561 13.95 -24.70 -15.31
C SER A 561 13.28 -26.07 -15.17
N GLY A 562 12.69 -26.59 -16.24
CA GLY A 562 12.30 -28.00 -16.31
C GLY A 562 13.51 -28.93 -16.19
N PRO A 563 13.29 -30.24 -16.26
CA PRO A 563 14.37 -31.22 -16.27
C PRO A 563 15.42 -30.89 -17.34
N ALA A 564 16.69 -31.16 -17.05
CA ALA A 564 17.79 -30.96 -18.00
C ALA A 564 17.57 -31.79 -19.26
N ALA A 565 18.31 -31.49 -20.36
CA ALA A 565 18.28 -32.32 -21.55
C ALA A 565 18.72 -33.76 -21.24
N GLY A 566 18.02 -34.76 -21.80
CA GLY A 566 18.28 -36.17 -21.58
C GLY A 566 17.05 -37.00 -21.24
N ASN A 567 17.28 -38.25 -20.90
CA ASN A 567 16.23 -39.17 -20.45
C ASN A 567 16.20 -39.22 -18.91
N HIS A 568 15.04 -39.04 -18.32
CA HIS A 568 14.83 -39.04 -16.90
C HIS A 568 13.78 -40.09 -16.49
N ALA A 569 14.11 -40.96 -15.54
CA ALA A 569 13.08 -41.78 -14.88
C ALA A 569 12.21 -40.85 -14.00
N LEU A 570 10.89 -40.90 -14.17
CA LEU A 570 9.98 -40.01 -13.40
C LEU A 570 10.07 -40.28 -11.89
N SER A 571 10.36 -41.51 -11.49
CA SER A 571 10.57 -41.83 -10.07
C SER A 571 11.74 -41.07 -9.42
N GLY A 572 12.69 -40.57 -10.23
CA GLY A 572 13.83 -39.75 -9.79
C GLY A 572 13.55 -38.25 -9.78
N LEU A 573 12.45 -37.78 -10.38
CA LEU A 573 12.09 -36.37 -10.44
C LEU A 573 11.18 -35.99 -9.27
N THR A 574 11.23 -34.70 -8.92
CA THR A 574 10.28 -34.13 -7.94
C THR A 574 8.98 -33.78 -8.64
N TRP A 575 7.85 -34.27 -8.15
CA TRP A 575 6.53 -33.83 -8.55
C TRP A 575 6.16 -32.50 -7.89
N THR A 576 5.33 -31.70 -8.54
CA THR A 576 4.78 -30.47 -7.99
C THR A 576 3.56 -30.73 -7.11
N SER A 577 2.81 -31.77 -7.42
CA SER A 577 1.72 -32.28 -6.58
C SER A 577 1.55 -33.79 -6.77
N ALA A 578 1.05 -34.49 -5.75
CA ALA A 578 0.66 -35.88 -5.84
C ALA A 578 -0.52 -36.15 -4.90
N ALA A 579 -1.55 -36.79 -5.42
CA ALA A 579 -2.66 -37.36 -4.68
C ALA A 579 -2.79 -38.84 -5.05
N ASN A 580 -3.21 -39.66 -4.11
CA ASN A 580 -3.35 -41.09 -4.30
C ASN A 580 -4.59 -41.61 -3.57
N GLY A 581 -5.31 -42.55 -4.13
CA GLY A 581 -6.55 -43.08 -3.55
C GLY A 581 -6.36 -43.88 -2.29
N TRP A 582 -5.19 -44.53 -2.15
CA TRP A 582 -4.84 -45.30 -0.96
C TRP A 582 -3.34 -45.23 -0.68
N GLY A 583 -2.97 -44.90 0.54
CA GLY A 583 -1.57 -44.70 0.90
C GLY A 583 -0.84 -43.63 0.12
N PRO A 584 0.47 -43.51 0.21
CA PRO A 584 1.27 -42.58 -0.58
C PRO A 584 1.54 -43.10 -1.98
N VAL A 585 1.88 -42.20 -2.93
CA VAL A 585 2.54 -42.61 -4.18
C VAL A 585 3.94 -43.14 -3.87
N GLU A 586 4.23 -44.33 -4.32
CA GLU A 586 5.52 -45.00 -4.08
C GLU A 586 6.48 -44.82 -5.26
N ARG A 587 7.79 -44.73 -4.94
CA ARG A 587 8.88 -44.63 -5.93
C ARG A 587 9.65 -45.94 -6.03
N ASP A 588 9.76 -46.49 -7.24
CA ASP A 588 10.50 -47.70 -7.55
C ASP A 588 10.00 -48.93 -6.79
N ARG A 589 8.72 -48.90 -6.43
CA ARG A 589 7.99 -50.02 -5.79
C ARG A 589 6.50 -49.90 -6.03
N SER A 590 5.75 -50.99 -5.83
CA SER A 590 4.28 -51.00 -5.87
C SER A 590 3.70 -50.08 -4.78
N ASN A 591 2.44 -49.70 -4.95
CA ASN A 591 1.70 -49.07 -3.89
C ASN A 591 1.31 -50.11 -2.83
N GLY A 592 2.01 -50.16 -1.74
CA GLY A 592 1.67 -51.07 -0.63
C GLY A 592 0.38 -50.70 0.07
N GLU A 593 0.39 -50.68 1.39
CA GLU A 593 -0.79 -50.33 2.18
C GLU A 593 -0.85 -48.83 2.48
N LYS A 594 -0.63 -48.43 3.71
CA LYS A 594 -0.77 -47.03 4.15
C LYS A 594 0.54 -46.34 4.48
N ALA A 595 1.60 -47.06 4.71
CA ALA A 595 2.87 -46.51 5.13
C ALA A 595 3.80 -46.27 3.90
N ALA A 596 4.53 -45.17 3.91
CA ALA A 596 5.54 -44.93 2.87
C ALA A 596 6.63 -46.01 2.94
N GLY A 597 6.92 -46.64 1.78
CA GLY A 597 7.94 -47.65 1.64
C GLY A 597 7.52 -49.06 1.97
N ASP A 598 6.24 -49.35 2.15
CA ASP A 598 5.72 -50.68 2.44
C ASP A 598 5.39 -51.52 1.20
N GLY A 599 5.43 -50.88 -0.03
CA GLY A 599 5.25 -51.59 -1.29
C GLY A 599 6.39 -52.54 -1.63
N ARG A 600 6.13 -53.46 -2.56
CA ARG A 600 7.05 -54.47 -3.10
C ARG A 600 7.69 -54.04 -4.40
N THR A 601 8.36 -54.95 -5.06
CA THR A 601 8.85 -54.76 -6.42
C THR A 601 7.64 -54.57 -7.35
N LEU A 602 7.64 -53.51 -8.14
CA LEU A 602 6.65 -53.30 -9.22
C LEU A 602 6.58 -54.53 -10.12
N THR A 603 5.42 -55.19 -10.21
CA THR A 603 5.27 -56.42 -10.99
C THR A 603 3.92 -56.41 -11.70
N VAL A 604 3.95 -56.40 -13.06
CA VAL A 604 2.74 -56.39 -13.89
C VAL A 604 2.71 -57.69 -14.71
N ASN A 605 1.70 -58.49 -14.54
CA ASN A 605 1.50 -59.78 -15.17
C ASN A 605 2.79 -60.62 -15.25
N GLY A 606 3.41 -60.84 -14.08
CA GLY A 606 4.64 -61.64 -13.90
C GLY A 606 5.94 -60.94 -14.30
N THR A 607 5.89 -59.70 -14.85
CA THR A 607 7.09 -58.97 -15.26
C THR A 607 7.47 -57.94 -14.20
N ALA A 608 8.68 -58.07 -13.64
CA ALA A 608 9.21 -57.14 -12.63
C ALA A 608 9.89 -55.93 -13.23
N TYR A 609 9.73 -54.75 -12.62
CA TYR A 609 10.32 -53.50 -13.04
C TYR A 609 11.10 -52.84 -11.90
N ALA A 610 12.34 -52.40 -12.21
CA ALA A 610 13.22 -51.81 -11.18
C ALA A 610 12.95 -50.30 -10.93
N ARG A 611 12.22 -49.67 -11.81
CA ARG A 611 11.89 -48.24 -11.73
C ARG A 611 10.43 -48.01 -12.04
N GLY A 612 9.80 -47.13 -11.35
CA GLY A 612 8.41 -46.76 -11.61
C GLY A 612 7.76 -46.00 -10.48
N LEU A 613 6.44 -45.82 -10.63
CA LEU A 613 5.59 -45.26 -9.60
C LEU A 613 4.46 -46.23 -9.29
N GLY A 614 4.37 -46.67 -8.05
CA GLY A 614 3.23 -47.39 -7.56
C GLY A 614 2.15 -46.44 -7.09
N THR A 615 0.96 -46.60 -7.61
CA THR A 615 -0.19 -45.75 -7.33
C THR A 615 -1.44 -46.59 -7.04
N HIS A 616 -2.48 -45.96 -6.54
CA HIS A 616 -3.79 -46.56 -6.34
C HIS A 616 -4.87 -45.60 -6.89
N ALA A 617 -5.86 -46.12 -7.59
CA ALA A 617 -6.95 -45.28 -8.07
C ALA A 617 -7.76 -44.65 -6.89
N ALA A 618 -8.21 -43.41 -6.93
CA ALA A 618 -7.87 -42.42 -7.97
C ALA A 618 -6.57 -41.71 -7.59
N SER A 619 -5.63 -41.69 -8.52
CA SER A 619 -4.37 -40.96 -8.31
C SER A 619 -4.16 -39.88 -9.32
N ASP A 620 -3.39 -38.86 -8.94
CA ASP A 620 -3.11 -37.68 -9.73
C ASP A 620 -1.71 -37.13 -9.36
N ILE A 621 -0.77 -37.19 -10.29
CA ILE A 621 0.62 -36.78 -10.06
C ILE A 621 1.02 -35.78 -11.11
N THR A 622 1.49 -34.61 -10.69
CA THR A 622 1.87 -33.52 -11.58
C THR A 622 3.37 -33.25 -11.54
N TYR A 623 3.99 -33.10 -12.69
CA TYR A 623 5.39 -32.71 -12.89
C TYR A 623 5.50 -31.46 -13.71
N TYR A 624 6.42 -30.58 -13.34
CA TYR A 624 6.79 -29.41 -14.14
C TYR A 624 7.81 -29.79 -15.24
N LEU A 625 7.50 -29.50 -16.51
CA LEU A 625 8.34 -29.83 -17.68
C LEU A 625 9.18 -28.63 -18.15
N GLY A 626 8.74 -27.40 -17.89
CA GLY A 626 9.44 -26.17 -18.31
C GLY A 626 9.54 -25.97 -19.81
N GLY A 627 8.72 -26.63 -20.60
CA GLY A 627 8.71 -26.53 -22.07
C GLY A 627 9.85 -27.27 -22.76
N GLY A 628 10.77 -27.88 -22.02
CA GLY A 628 11.96 -28.52 -22.53
C GLY A 628 11.82 -30.02 -22.81
N CYS A 629 10.70 -30.64 -22.44
CA CYS A 629 10.50 -32.08 -22.63
C CYS A 629 9.62 -32.37 -23.86
N THR A 630 9.91 -33.43 -24.55
CA THR A 630 9.25 -33.77 -25.84
C THR A 630 8.39 -35.01 -25.76
N ARG A 631 8.68 -35.96 -24.85
CA ARG A 631 7.98 -37.24 -24.83
C ARG A 631 8.02 -37.91 -23.48
N LEU A 632 6.91 -38.57 -23.08
CA LEU A 632 6.86 -39.58 -22.05
C LEU A 632 6.63 -40.96 -22.67
N THR A 633 7.36 -41.96 -22.20
CA THR A 633 7.08 -43.37 -22.46
C THR A 633 6.97 -44.11 -21.13
N ALA A 634 6.02 -45.00 -20.98
CA ALA A 634 5.86 -45.86 -19.82
C ALA A 634 5.24 -47.19 -20.21
N THR A 635 5.34 -48.18 -19.36
CA THR A 635 4.53 -49.40 -19.38
C THR A 635 3.56 -49.31 -18.20
N VAL A 636 2.29 -49.64 -18.41
CA VAL A 636 1.27 -49.47 -17.36
C VAL A 636 0.48 -50.78 -17.17
N GLY A 637 0.03 -51.02 -15.96
CA GLY A 637 -0.81 -52.17 -15.63
C GLY A 637 -1.15 -52.23 -14.17
N ILE A 638 -2.00 -53.17 -13.78
CA ILE A 638 -2.32 -53.48 -12.38
C ILE A 638 -1.19 -54.30 -11.81
N ASP A 639 -0.74 -53.98 -10.58
CA ASP A 639 0.31 -54.70 -9.90
C ASP A 639 -0.19 -56.09 -9.45
N ASP A 640 0.66 -57.13 -9.60
CA ASP A 640 0.37 -58.49 -9.22
C ASP A 640 0.05 -58.65 -7.70
N GLU A 641 0.37 -57.67 -6.89
CA GLU A 641 0.05 -57.60 -5.46
C GLU A 641 -1.46 -57.60 -5.22
N SER A 642 -2.28 -57.13 -6.17
CA SER A 642 -3.75 -57.20 -6.10
C SER A 642 -4.32 -58.62 -6.28
N GLY A 643 -3.48 -59.64 -6.40
CA GLY A 643 -3.91 -61.06 -6.51
C GLY A 643 -4.24 -61.51 -7.91
N GLY A 644 -3.76 -60.81 -8.98
CA GLY A 644 -3.65 -61.28 -10.37
C GLY A 644 -4.90 -61.23 -11.23
N THR A 645 -6.10 -61.01 -10.67
CA THR A 645 -7.35 -60.93 -11.47
C THR A 645 -8.31 -59.82 -11.03
N ASN A 646 -8.02 -59.19 -9.91
CA ASN A 646 -8.86 -58.18 -9.30
C ASN A 646 -8.41 -56.74 -9.72
N GLY A 647 -9.28 -55.79 -9.57
CA GLY A 647 -9.04 -54.39 -9.87
C GLY A 647 -9.19 -54.04 -11.36
N SER A 648 -9.56 -52.81 -11.61
CA SER A 648 -9.61 -52.30 -12.99
C SER A 648 -9.31 -50.78 -13.01
N VAL A 649 -8.39 -50.35 -13.87
CA VAL A 649 -7.92 -48.96 -13.93
C VAL A 649 -7.82 -48.44 -15.35
N VAL A 650 -7.83 -47.07 -15.46
CA VAL A 650 -7.46 -46.38 -16.70
C VAL A 650 -6.33 -45.43 -16.41
N PHE A 651 -5.22 -45.54 -17.12
CA PHE A 651 -4.09 -44.63 -17.07
C PHE A 651 -4.26 -43.51 -18.09
N GLN A 652 -4.13 -42.29 -17.69
CA GLN A 652 -4.27 -41.11 -18.55
C GLN A 652 -3.07 -40.18 -18.38
N ILE A 653 -2.57 -39.65 -19.48
CA ILE A 653 -1.48 -38.67 -19.50
C ILE A 653 -2.03 -37.37 -20.06
N TYR A 654 -1.82 -36.27 -19.32
CA TYR A 654 -2.21 -34.93 -19.74
C TYR A 654 -0.98 -34.06 -19.93
N ARG A 655 -1.02 -33.20 -20.95
CA ARG A 655 -0.10 -32.09 -21.17
C ARG A 655 -0.87 -30.80 -21.08
N ASP A 656 -0.50 -29.91 -20.12
CA ASP A 656 -1.13 -28.61 -19.92
C ASP A 656 -2.67 -28.71 -19.85
N GLY A 657 -3.18 -29.69 -19.09
CA GLY A 657 -4.61 -29.98 -18.92
C GLY A 657 -5.28 -30.69 -20.10
N THR A 658 -4.62 -30.87 -21.25
CA THR A 658 -5.15 -31.59 -22.41
C THR A 658 -4.72 -33.05 -22.38
N LYS A 659 -5.65 -34.00 -22.52
CA LYS A 659 -5.34 -35.41 -22.51
C LYS A 659 -4.52 -35.77 -23.75
N ALA A 660 -3.28 -36.23 -23.54
CA ALA A 660 -2.31 -36.60 -24.57
C ALA A 660 -2.28 -38.12 -24.87
N ALA A 661 -2.62 -38.95 -23.89
CA ALA A 661 -2.70 -40.38 -24.04
C ALA A 661 -3.66 -41.02 -23.03
N ASP A 662 -4.17 -42.21 -23.36
CA ASP A 662 -5.11 -42.98 -22.56
C ASP A 662 -4.85 -44.47 -22.79
N SER A 663 -4.77 -45.27 -21.72
CA SER A 663 -4.54 -46.72 -21.85
C SER A 663 -5.81 -47.50 -22.24
N GLY A 664 -6.99 -46.91 -22.14
CA GLY A 664 -8.22 -47.68 -21.97
C GLY A 664 -8.22 -48.49 -20.66
N ARG A 665 -9.33 -49.16 -20.37
CA ARG A 665 -9.47 -49.99 -19.18
C ARG A 665 -8.48 -51.15 -19.19
N LEU A 666 -7.80 -51.33 -18.11
CA LEU A 666 -6.93 -52.49 -17.81
C LEU A 666 -7.44 -53.21 -16.56
N THR A 667 -7.35 -54.52 -16.53
CA THR A 667 -7.66 -55.38 -15.40
C THR A 667 -6.42 -56.12 -14.92
N GLY A 668 -6.44 -56.73 -13.72
CA GLY A 668 -5.33 -57.52 -13.22
C GLY A 668 -4.94 -58.73 -14.12
N ALA A 669 -5.81 -59.15 -15.05
CA ALA A 669 -5.53 -60.23 -15.99
C ALA A 669 -4.85 -59.76 -17.27
N ASP A 670 -4.80 -58.47 -17.52
CA ASP A 670 -4.23 -57.90 -18.78
C ASP A 670 -2.71 -57.85 -18.72
N ALA A 671 -2.09 -58.06 -19.88
CA ALA A 671 -0.65 -57.82 -20.02
C ALA A 671 -0.28 -56.39 -19.86
N ALA A 672 0.91 -56.13 -19.34
CA ALA A 672 1.46 -54.76 -19.25
C ALA A 672 1.38 -54.02 -20.61
N ARG A 673 0.85 -52.78 -20.62
CA ARG A 673 0.58 -52.04 -21.85
C ARG A 673 1.55 -50.86 -21.99
N PRO A 674 2.25 -50.73 -23.14
CA PRO A 674 3.04 -49.53 -23.37
C PRO A 674 2.13 -48.34 -23.66
N ILE A 675 2.48 -47.17 -23.09
CA ILE A 675 1.80 -45.89 -23.31
C ILE A 675 2.84 -44.82 -23.63
N THR A 676 2.51 -43.95 -24.58
CA THR A 676 3.40 -42.85 -25.02
C THR A 676 2.59 -41.59 -25.21
N ALA A 677 3.15 -40.45 -24.79
CA ALA A 677 2.55 -39.12 -24.98
C ALA A 677 3.57 -38.15 -25.58
N ASP A 678 3.12 -37.32 -26.53
CA ASP A 678 3.87 -36.17 -27.01
C ASP A 678 3.69 -35.02 -26.01
N LEU A 679 4.82 -34.52 -25.51
CA LEU A 679 4.89 -33.45 -24.51
C LEU A 679 5.55 -32.17 -25.04
N THR A 680 5.81 -32.12 -26.38
CA THR A 680 6.54 -31.02 -27.00
C THR A 680 5.92 -29.66 -26.65
N GLY A 681 6.73 -28.77 -26.07
CA GLY A 681 6.33 -27.44 -25.66
C GLY A 681 5.45 -27.39 -24.40
N GLY A 682 5.14 -28.54 -23.77
CA GLY A 682 4.33 -28.61 -22.57
C GLY A 682 5.06 -28.05 -21.33
N LEU A 683 4.37 -27.33 -20.53
CA LEU A 683 4.86 -26.81 -19.22
C LEU A 683 4.59 -27.81 -18.09
N GLU A 684 3.53 -28.58 -18.21
CA GLU A 684 3.04 -29.49 -17.18
C GLU A 684 2.76 -30.89 -17.76
N LEU A 685 3.19 -31.91 -17.05
CA LEU A 685 2.80 -33.30 -17.23
C LEU A 685 1.96 -33.72 -16.04
N ARG A 686 0.78 -34.28 -16.30
CA ARG A 686 -0.08 -34.84 -15.26
C ARG A 686 -0.39 -36.30 -15.57
N LEU A 687 -0.12 -37.18 -14.61
CA LEU A 687 -0.41 -38.61 -14.67
C LEU A 687 -1.63 -38.89 -13.81
N VAL A 688 -2.67 -39.48 -14.39
CA VAL A 688 -3.91 -39.78 -13.70
C VAL A 688 -4.20 -41.25 -13.82
N VAL A 689 -4.60 -41.88 -12.71
CA VAL A 689 -5.21 -43.22 -12.70
C VAL A 689 -6.63 -43.08 -12.17
N THR A 690 -7.59 -43.52 -12.94
CA THR A 690 -8.99 -43.63 -12.51
C THR A 690 -9.35 -45.08 -12.30
N ASP A 691 -10.41 -45.33 -11.51
CA ASP A 691 -11.04 -46.64 -11.47
C ASP A 691 -11.53 -47.06 -12.87
N GLY A 692 -11.65 -48.32 -13.14
CA GLY A 692 -12.20 -48.80 -14.40
C GLY A 692 -13.73 -48.71 -14.50
N GLY A 693 -14.37 -48.06 -13.57
CA GLY A 693 -15.83 -47.87 -13.46
C GLY A 693 -16.53 -48.91 -12.54
N ASP A 694 -15.78 -49.62 -11.71
CA ASP A 694 -16.28 -50.64 -10.78
C ASP A 694 -15.88 -50.36 -9.30
N GLY A 695 -15.34 -49.18 -9.02
CA GLY A 695 -14.86 -48.77 -7.69
C GLY A 695 -13.35 -48.99 -7.55
N ILE A 696 -12.78 -48.57 -6.41
CA ILE A 696 -11.33 -48.51 -6.23
C ILE A 696 -10.72 -49.78 -5.58
N ASP A 697 -11.50 -50.80 -5.32
CA ASP A 697 -11.02 -52.00 -4.62
C ASP A 697 -10.00 -52.77 -5.48
N TYR A 698 -8.80 -53.04 -4.95
CA TYR A 698 -7.69 -53.74 -5.61
C TYR A 698 -7.04 -52.95 -6.78
N ASP A 699 -7.23 -51.68 -6.88
CA ASP A 699 -6.76 -50.80 -7.99
C ASP A 699 -5.29 -50.37 -7.83
N HIS A 700 -4.41 -51.30 -7.40
CA HIS A 700 -2.97 -51.06 -7.34
C HIS A 700 -2.43 -50.92 -8.76
N ALA A 701 -1.96 -49.74 -9.13
CA ALA A 701 -1.64 -49.34 -10.49
C ALA A 701 -0.18 -48.91 -10.66
N ASP A 702 0.51 -49.57 -11.55
CA ASP A 702 1.92 -49.30 -11.80
C ASP A 702 2.17 -48.48 -13.09
N TRP A 703 2.85 -47.36 -12.89
CA TRP A 703 3.59 -46.71 -14.00
C TRP A 703 5.00 -47.29 -14.05
N ALA A 704 5.19 -48.41 -14.76
CA ALA A 704 6.44 -49.11 -14.85
C ALA A 704 7.39 -48.47 -15.88
N SER A 705 8.63 -48.26 -15.49
CA SER A 705 9.70 -47.62 -16.28
C SER A 705 9.33 -46.32 -16.99
N PRO A 706 8.62 -45.37 -16.31
CA PRO A 706 8.20 -44.14 -16.93
C PRO A 706 9.42 -43.27 -17.20
N THR A 707 9.69 -43.02 -18.50
CA THR A 707 10.85 -42.29 -18.99
C THR A 707 10.43 -41.01 -19.68
N LEU A 708 10.87 -39.86 -19.16
CA LEU A 708 10.67 -38.54 -19.72
C LEU A 708 11.90 -38.16 -20.58
N THR A 709 11.69 -37.84 -21.86
CA THR A 709 12.74 -37.34 -22.76
C THR A 709 12.63 -35.81 -22.85
N CYS A 710 13.74 -35.10 -22.55
CA CYS A 710 13.84 -33.65 -22.58
C CYS A 710 15.06 -33.20 -23.41
N GLY A 711 14.98 -31.98 -24.06
CA GLY A 711 16.04 -31.42 -24.89
C GLY A 711 15.63 -31.08 -26.29
#